data_8214d4fc31a389b5a34b755cd98236e3
#
_entry.id   8214d4fc31a389b5a34b755cd98236e3
#
_cell.length_a   1.000
_cell.length_b   1.000
_cell.length_c   1.000
_cell.angle_alpha   90.00
_cell.angle_beta   90.00
_cell.angle_gamma   90.00
#
_symmetry.space_group_name_H-M   'P 1'
#
loop_
_entity.id
_entity.type
_entity.pdbx_description
1 polymer ?
#
loop_
_entity_poly.entity_id
_entity_poly.type
_entity_poly.pdbx_seq_one_letter_code
_entity_poly.pdbx_strand_id
1 'polypeptide(L)'
;MDEKFKEDQTYIEVFGAREHNLKNIDLKIPRNKLIVFTGLSGSGKSSLAFDTIFAEGQRRYIETFSSYARQFLGGLERPDVDKIEGLSPVISIEQKTVSRSPRSTVGTITEIYDFLRLLFARVSTAYSCVSDEKMVKYSDDQIVDIIVEKYDAKKIIVLAPKIKARKGHYRELFEQLRKSGFSKVRIDGEIKEIENGMRLDRYKVHDIELVVDRIVADKKDRKRLYDTVLLAMKHGNKSMMIMDFETNEVKHFSRTLMCPSSGISYPDPEPNLFSFNSPYGACPTCSGLGEISEVDIDKIILDKNISIKKGGIAPIGEYKRTWIFDKIDAFLAQEGFTLNTPIKDISEDTIHVLLYGNEGLERSPKDKSIIFEGIIQFVSRHSEESSAAIQRWAQNFMNRVLCPECKGTRLKKEAHFFKIGQEHLGDLAQMDIRDLAVWFDGIEKKLDKQELFIGTEIIKEIRTRINFILEVGLEYLSLHRSAKTLSGGEAQRIRLATQIGSELMNVLYVLDEPSIGLHQRDNSRLISSLKRLRDTGNTVIVVEHDREMIESADFLVDIGPKAGVHGGEIINAAPFSEIKVNNSFTTKYLHGEMKIEIPQKRRKGNGKKISLLGANGHNLKNVDLHIPLGTLTCITGVSGSGKSTLIHHTLYPILNAHIYNGVKKPMEYKSIKGIEFLDKVIEIDQNPIGRTPRSNPATYTNVFTEIRTLFASIPEAQIRGYKPGRFSFNVAGGRCETCGGGGIKVVEMNFLPDVYVECESCQGKRYNRETLEVRYKGKSINDVLEMTIEDAVPFFEKIPKIHRVLDTLLSVGLGYIKLGQPSTTLSGGEAQRIKLATELSKKGTGNTIYILDEPSTGLHFEDIRMLLLVLNRLVEEGNTVLVIEHNLDIVKVADYIVDLGLEGGKGGGQILFSGTPEQMLKLADAKSHTGKYLKIEMNL
;
A
#
# COMPACT_ATOMS: atom_id res chain seq x y z
N MET A 1 29.15 46.18 -2.35
CA MET A 1 27.78 45.66 -2.58
C MET A 1 27.72 44.14 -2.57
N ASP A 2 28.83 43.46 -2.87
CA ASP A 2 28.79 41.96 -3.02
C ASP A 2 28.90 41.15 -1.72
N GLU A 3 29.42 41.69 -0.63
CA GLU A 3 29.53 40.92 0.63
C GLU A 3 28.21 40.89 1.42
N LYS A 4 27.40 41.98 1.40
CA LYS A 4 26.07 41.94 2.03
C LYS A 4 25.07 41.00 1.33
N PHE A 5 25.18 40.87 0.01
CA PHE A 5 24.33 39.90 -0.74
C PHE A 5 24.71 38.46 -0.50
N LYS A 6 25.94 38.13 -0.09
CA LYS A 6 26.37 36.80 0.26
C LYS A 6 25.93 36.37 1.66
N GLU A 7 25.86 37.25 2.64
CA GLU A 7 25.37 36.95 3.99
C GLU A 7 23.85 36.67 4.00
N ASP A 8 23.04 37.39 3.24
CA ASP A 8 21.58 37.22 3.18
C ASP A 8 21.14 35.88 2.54
N GLN A 9 22.00 35.15 1.86
CA GLN A 9 21.72 33.87 1.22
C GLN A 9 22.07 32.64 2.07
N THR A 10 22.65 32.80 3.24
CA THR A 10 23.13 31.69 4.08
C THR A 10 22.11 31.16 5.07
N TYR A 11 21.02 31.86 5.30
CA TYR A 11 20.01 31.51 6.28
C TYR A 11 18.58 31.58 5.72
N ILE A 12 17.71 30.79 6.33
CA ILE A 12 16.25 30.95 6.26
C ILE A 12 15.85 31.69 7.55
N GLU A 13 15.19 32.84 7.43
CA GLU A 13 14.77 33.65 8.56
C GLU A 13 13.24 33.68 8.62
N VAL A 14 12.68 33.23 9.72
CA VAL A 14 11.24 33.25 10.02
C VAL A 14 10.99 34.33 11.06
N PHE A 15 10.03 35.21 10.80
CA PHE A 15 9.65 36.31 11.70
C PHE A 15 8.18 36.18 12.06
N GLY A 16 7.90 36.16 13.35
CA GLY A 16 6.54 36.25 13.89
C GLY A 16 5.63 35.08 13.53
N ALA A 17 6.09 33.85 13.60
CA ALA A 17 5.25 32.66 13.33
C ALA A 17 4.26 32.41 14.47
N ARG A 18 2.95 32.39 14.15
CA ARG A 18 1.85 32.25 15.12
C ARG A 18 0.85 31.13 14.74
N GLU A 19 1.21 30.26 13.78
CA GLU A 19 0.31 29.19 13.34
C GLU A 19 0.00 28.24 14.51
N HIS A 20 -1.26 27.89 14.69
CA HIS A 20 -1.77 27.01 15.74
C HIS A 20 -1.35 27.43 17.17
N ASN A 21 -0.41 26.73 17.78
CA ASN A 21 0.06 26.99 19.15
C ASN A 21 1.39 27.75 19.21
N LEU A 22 1.95 28.18 18.07
CA LEU A 22 3.20 28.94 18.02
C LEU A 22 3.04 30.35 18.63
N LYS A 23 4.00 30.74 19.46
CA LYS A 23 3.96 31.99 20.24
C LYS A 23 4.85 33.05 19.63
N ASN A 24 4.50 33.57 18.44
CA ASN A 24 5.22 34.64 17.77
C ASN A 24 6.72 34.36 17.64
N ILE A 25 7.04 33.23 16.99
CA ILE A 25 8.41 32.72 16.91
C ILE A 25 9.22 33.48 15.87
N ASP A 26 10.41 33.94 16.27
CA ASP A 26 11.50 34.38 15.38
C ASP A 26 12.56 33.28 15.36
N LEU A 27 12.98 32.82 14.16
CA LEU A 27 13.92 31.74 14.01
C LEU A 27 14.85 31.97 12.81
N LYS A 28 16.16 31.73 13.03
CA LYS A 28 17.19 31.77 11.98
C LYS A 28 17.80 30.40 11.80
N ILE A 29 17.62 29.81 10.60
CA ILE A 29 18.03 28.46 10.25
C ILE A 29 19.13 28.51 9.17
N PRO A 30 20.27 27.83 9.35
CA PRO A 30 21.31 27.78 8.33
C PRO A 30 20.89 26.96 7.11
N ARG A 31 21.20 27.46 5.90
CA ARG A 31 20.98 26.75 4.65
C ARG A 31 22.05 25.66 4.42
N ASN A 32 21.76 24.70 3.56
CA ASN A 32 22.64 23.59 3.18
C ASN A 32 23.13 22.78 4.39
N LYS A 33 22.23 22.56 5.34
CA LYS A 33 22.44 21.81 6.58
C LYS A 33 21.34 20.80 6.82
N LEU A 34 21.64 19.80 7.63
CA LEU A 34 20.65 18.88 8.20
C LEU A 34 20.17 19.49 9.53
N ILE A 35 18.91 19.95 9.53
CA ILE A 35 18.27 20.61 10.67
C ILE A 35 17.24 19.64 11.26
N VAL A 36 17.30 19.41 12.56
CA VAL A 36 16.30 18.58 13.25
C VAL A 36 15.42 19.46 14.14
N PHE A 37 14.10 19.35 13.93
CA PHE A 37 13.10 19.94 14.81
C PHE A 37 12.64 18.87 15.79
N THR A 38 12.83 19.14 17.07
CA THR A 38 12.48 18.18 18.15
C THR A 38 11.67 18.84 19.25
N GLY A 39 11.20 18.07 20.24
CA GLY A 39 10.38 18.50 21.37
C GLY A 39 9.20 17.56 21.61
N LEU A 40 8.41 17.77 22.64
CA LEU A 40 7.27 16.93 23.00
C LEU A 40 6.22 16.81 21.89
N SER A 41 5.44 15.73 21.86
CA SER A 41 4.28 15.63 20.97
C SER A 41 3.31 16.79 21.25
N GLY A 42 2.85 17.48 20.17
CA GLY A 42 2.00 18.66 20.30
C GLY A 42 2.71 19.97 20.73
N SER A 43 4.05 20.02 20.73
CA SER A 43 4.81 21.25 21.08
C SER A 43 4.81 22.31 20.00
N GLY A 44 4.38 22.01 18.75
CA GLY A 44 4.35 22.96 17.62
C GLY A 44 5.38 22.69 16.51
N LYS A 45 6.10 21.56 16.57
CA LYS A 45 7.11 21.19 15.55
C LYS A 45 6.55 21.15 14.13
N SER A 46 5.48 20.39 13.94
CA SER A 46 4.83 20.26 12.63
C SER A 46 4.18 21.59 12.19
N SER A 47 3.63 22.37 13.14
CA SER A 47 3.10 23.69 12.84
C SER A 47 4.16 24.64 12.31
N LEU A 48 5.38 24.60 12.83
CA LEU A 48 6.47 25.41 12.31
C LEU A 48 7.03 24.87 10.99
N ALA A 49 7.26 23.55 10.89
CA ALA A 49 7.89 22.92 9.72
C ALA A 49 6.96 22.89 8.51
N PHE A 50 5.71 22.40 8.69
CA PHE A 50 4.77 22.13 7.60
C PHE A 50 3.76 23.27 7.43
N ASP A 51 3.07 23.66 8.50
CA ASP A 51 1.99 24.63 8.39
C ASP A 51 2.51 26.08 8.24
N THR A 52 3.79 26.34 8.55
CA THR A 52 4.42 27.67 8.38
C THR A 52 5.46 27.68 7.26
N ILE A 53 6.60 26.98 7.42
CA ILE A 53 7.74 27.09 6.48
C ILE A 53 7.40 26.46 5.13
N PHE A 54 6.91 25.20 5.12
CA PHE A 54 6.54 24.52 3.89
C PHE A 54 5.35 25.19 3.21
N ALA A 55 4.29 25.53 3.96
CA ALA A 55 3.10 26.16 3.42
C ALA A 55 3.40 27.50 2.73
N GLU A 56 4.23 28.36 3.33
CA GLU A 56 4.65 29.62 2.71
C GLU A 56 5.51 29.39 1.47
N GLY A 57 6.43 28.43 1.50
CA GLY A 57 7.24 28.07 0.34
C GLY A 57 6.40 27.54 -0.82
N GLN A 58 5.43 26.69 -0.54
CA GLN A 58 4.48 26.18 -1.54
C GLN A 58 3.59 27.30 -2.10
N ARG A 59 3.09 28.19 -1.25
CA ARG A 59 2.29 29.36 -1.66
C ARG A 59 3.07 30.24 -2.64
N ARG A 60 4.32 30.58 -2.33
CA ARG A 60 5.18 31.38 -3.22
C ARG A 60 5.43 30.69 -4.55
N TYR A 61 5.65 29.37 -4.53
CA TYR A 61 5.84 28.62 -5.76
C TYR A 61 4.59 28.65 -6.64
N ILE A 62 3.40 28.45 -6.06
CA ILE A 62 2.13 28.53 -6.80
C ILE A 62 1.86 29.95 -7.34
N GLU A 63 2.28 30.99 -6.65
CA GLU A 63 2.16 32.38 -7.12
C GLU A 63 2.95 32.64 -8.42
N THR A 64 3.99 31.84 -8.71
CA THR A 64 4.74 31.95 -9.98
C THR A 64 3.96 31.43 -11.19
N PHE A 65 2.89 30.66 -10.98
CA PHE A 65 2.08 30.11 -12.05
C PHE A 65 1.16 31.15 -12.69
N SER A 66 0.72 30.88 -13.93
CA SER A 66 -0.24 31.73 -14.62
C SER A 66 -1.56 31.86 -13.84
N SER A 67 -2.29 32.96 -14.03
CA SER A 67 -3.61 33.18 -13.38
C SER A 67 -4.59 32.04 -13.66
N TYR A 68 -4.54 31.45 -14.86
CA TYR A 68 -5.33 30.31 -15.25
C TYR A 68 -4.98 29.05 -14.40
N ALA A 69 -3.70 28.71 -14.29
CA ALA A 69 -3.26 27.57 -13.47
C ALA A 69 -3.61 27.76 -11.99
N ARG A 70 -3.46 28.97 -11.44
CA ARG A 70 -3.83 29.31 -10.06
C ARG A 70 -5.33 29.13 -9.78
N GLN A 71 -6.19 29.39 -10.76
CA GLN A 71 -7.63 29.20 -10.62
C GLN A 71 -8.03 27.73 -10.44
N PHE A 72 -7.27 26.80 -11.04
CA PHE A 72 -7.46 25.36 -10.86
C PHE A 72 -6.82 24.80 -9.60
N LEU A 73 -5.70 25.39 -9.16
CA LEU A 73 -4.97 24.94 -7.97
C LEU A 73 -5.56 25.45 -6.65
N GLY A 74 -6.51 26.41 -6.73
CA GLY A 74 -7.06 27.09 -5.56
C GLY A 74 -6.08 28.11 -4.96
N GLY A 75 -6.58 29.12 -4.25
CA GLY A 75 -5.74 30.02 -3.46
C GLY A 75 -5.34 29.32 -2.17
N LEU A 76 -4.05 29.10 -1.95
CA LEU A 76 -3.55 28.70 -0.65
C LEU A 76 -3.67 29.89 0.33
N GLU A 77 -4.21 29.64 1.51
CA GLU A 77 -4.21 30.64 2.57
C GLU A 77 -2.77 30.92 3.01
N ARG A 78 -2.49 32.19 3.29
CA ARG A 78 -1.19 32.56 3.83
C ARG A 78 -1.10 32.11 5.27
N PRO A 79 -0.05 31.38 5.68
CA PRO A 79 0.13 31.04 7.08
C PRO A 79 0.26 32.29 7.95
N ASP A 80 -0.11 32.17 9.21
CA ASP A 80 0.01 33.27 10.19
C ASP A 80 1.48 33.49 10.58
N VAL A 81 2.17 34.23 9.73
CA VAL A 81 3.58 34.57 9.84
C VAL A 81 3.80 35.95 9.25
N ASP A 82 4.61 36.77 9.92
CA ASP A 82 4.89 38.14 9.44
C ASP A 82 5.69 38.09 8.15
N LYS A 83 6.80 37.34 8.13
CA LYS A 83 7.69 37.21 6.97
C LYS A 83 8.56 35.96 7.06
N ILE A 84 8.92 35.40 5.91
CA ILE A 84 9.98 34.38 5.81
C ILE A 84 10.92 34.79 4.68
N GLU A 85 12.21 34.82 4.95
CA GLU A 85 13.26 35.15 3.99
C GLU A 85 14.17 33.98 3.71
N GLY A 86 14.86 33.97 2.58
CA GLY A 86 15.82 32.92 2.22
C GLY A 86 15.23 31.55 1.83
N LEU A 87 13.91 31.44 1.57
CA LEU A 87 13.31 30.17 1.14
C LEU A 87 13.76 29.77 -0.26
N SER A 88 14.20 28.54 -0.39
CA SER A 88 14.34 27.82 -1.66
C SER A 88 13.01 27.15 -2.06
N PRO A 89 12.86 26.62 -3.29
CA PRO A 89 11.75 25.72 -3.61
C PRO A 89 11.62 24.61 -2.58
N VAL A 90 10.39 24.32 -2.15
CA VAL A 90 10.14 23.40 -1.02
C VAL A 90 9.52 22.10 -1.50
N ILE A 91 9.96 20.99 -0.90
CA ILE A 91 9.40 19.65 -1.11
C ILE A 91 9.12 19.02 0.24
N SER A 92 7.87 18.58 0.47
CA SER A 92 7.53 17.81 1.68
C SER A 92 7.50 16.31 1.42
N ILE A 93 7.94 15.55 2.40
CA ILE A 93 7.89 14.09 2.40
C ILE A 93 7.16 13.64 3.67
N GLU A 94 5.82 13.62 3.58
CA GLU A 94 4.93 13.26 4.69
C GLU A 94 4.54 11.78 4.65
N GLN A 95 4.10 11.24 5.81
CA GLN A 95 3.62 9.87 5.93
C GLN A 95 2.25 9.61 5.29
N LYS A 96 1.35 10.60 5.35
CA LYS A 96 -0.10 10.41 5.12
C LYS A 96 -0.51 10.17 3.67
N THR A 97 0.37 10.35 2.71
CA THR A 97 0.01 10.32 1.28
C THR A 97 0.37 9.00 0.60
N VAL A 98 -0.27 7.91 0.98
CA VAL A 98 -0.21 6.66 0.19
C VAL A 98 -1.19 6.77 -0.97
N SER A 99 -0.72 6.51 -2.19
CA SER A 99 -1.59 6.47 -3.37
C SER A 99 -2.75 5.50 -3.17
N ARG A 100 -3.99 5.98 -3.33
CA ARG A 100 -5.20 5.14 -3.26
C ARG A 100 -5.43 4.30 -4.52
N SER A 101 -4.66 4.55 -5.58
CA SER A 101 -4.79 3.80 -6.83
C SER A 101 -4.35 2.34 -6.66
N PRO A 102 -5.18 1.36 -7.04
CA PRO A 102 -4.80 -0.05 -6.98
C PRO A 102 -3.71 -0.42 -8.00
N ARG A 103 -3.45 0.45 -8.97
CA ARG A 103 -2.44 0.27 -10.01
C ARG A 103 -1.08 0.88 -9.66
N SER A 104 -1.01 1.66 -8.58
CA SER A 104 0.25 2.23 -8.09
C SER A 104 1.08 1.15 -7.40
N THR A 105 2.32 0.98 -7.84
CA THR A 105 3.28 0.00 -7.30
C THR A 105 4.60 0.66 -6.96
N VAL A 106 5.46 -0.03 -6.21
CA VAL A 106 6.84 0.43 -5.95
C VAL A 106 7.54 0.78 -7.26
N GLY A 107 7.46 -0.11 -8.27
CA GLY A 107 8.11 0.11 -9.56
C GLY A 107 7.62 1.34 -10.33
N THR A 108 6.33 1.70 -10.21
CA THR A 108 5.78 2.89 -10.87
C THR A 108 6.08 4.18 -10.11
N ILE A 109 6.15 4.15 -8.77
CA ILE A 109 6.50 5.32 -7.95
C ILE A 109 7.98 5.67 -8.13
N THR A 110 8.85 4.67 -8.24
CA THR A 110 10.29 4.84 -8.41
C THR A 110 10.74 5.00 -9.87
N GLU A 111 9.79 4.97 -10.81
CA GLU A 111 10.01 5.01 -12.26
C GLU A 111 10.85 3.83 -12.81
N ILE A 112 11.35 2.92 -11.97
CA ILE A 112 12.14 1.77 -12.40
C ILE A 112 11.39 0.93 -13.42
N TYR A 113 10.06 0.75 -13.22
CA TYR A 113 9.23 -0.02 -14.13
C TYR A 113 9.13 0.61 -15.51
N ASP A 114 9.18 1.94 -15.61
CA ASP A 114 9.14 2.66 -16.88
C ASP A 114 10.43 2.47 -17.69
N PHE A 115 11.58 2.49 -17.02
CA PHE A 115 12.85 2.15 -17.64
C PHE A 115 12.93 0.67 -18.01
N LEU A 116 12.40 -0.23 -17.19
CA LEU A 116 12.34 -1.66 -17.53
C LEU A 116 11.50 -1.93 -18.78
N ARG A 117 10.33 -1.29 -18.92
CA ARG A 117 9.50 -1.41 -20.13
C ARG A 117 10.27 -0.94 -21.37
N LEU A 118 11.01 0.16 -21.25
CA LEU A 118 11.82 0.69 -22.33
C LEU A 118 12.98 -0.28 -22.68
N LEU A 119 13.66 -0.81 -21.67
CA LEU A 119 14.74 -1.78 -21.85
C LEU A 119 14.23 -3.02 -22.60
N PHE A 120 13.14 -3.64 -22.13
CA PHE A 120 12.57 -4.82 -22.77
C PHE A 120 12.11 -4.55 -24.19
N ALA A 121 11.53 -3.40 -24.47
CA ALA A 121 11.13 -3.03 -25.82
C ALA A 121 12.33 -2.85 -26.79
N ARG A 122 13.53 -2.61 -26.28
CA ARG A 122 14.72 -2.32 -27.11
C ARG A 122 15.69 -3.49 -27.24
N VAL A 123 15.85 -4.29 -26.15
CA VAL A 123 16.93 -5.30 -26.10
C VAL A 123 16.43 -6.71 -25.78
N SER A 124 15.12 -6.93 -25.55
CA SER A 124 14.65 -8.28 -25.27
C SER A 124 14.64 -9.16 -26.52
N THR A 125 14.94 -10.43 -26.32
CA THR A 125 14.80 -11.46 -27.35
C THR A 125 13.41 -12.08 -27.29
N ALA A 126 12.71 -12.16 -28.43
CA ALA A 126 11.40 -12.80 -28.54
C ALA A 126 11.52 -14.32 -28.75
N TYR A 127 10.65 -15.06 -28.09
CA TYR A 127 10.53 -16.52 -28.20
C TYR A 127 9.14 -16.93 -28.69
N SER A 128 9.04 -18.05 -29.37
CA SER A 128 7.77 -18.58 -29.87
C SER A 128 6.94 -19.16 -28.71
N CYS A 129 5.65 -18.85 -28.68
CA CYS A 129 4.71 -19.41 -27.67
C CYS A 129 4.41 -20.91 -27.85
N VAL A 130 4.82 -21.51 -28.95
CA VAL A 130 4.53 -22.90 -29.31
C VAL A 130 5.78 -23.77 -29.23
N SER A 131 6.89 -23.31 -29.80
CA SER A 131 8.13 -24.08 -29.91
C SER A 131 9.24 -23.63 -28.95
N ASP A 132 9.05 -22.53 -28.22
CA ASP A 132 10.08 -21.85 -27.40
C ASP A 132 11.38 -21.51 -28.16
N GLU A 133 11.32 -21.49 -29.52
CA GLU A 133 12.43 -21.11 -30.36
C GLU A 133 12.58 -19.58 -30.40
N LYS A 134 13.83 -19.13 -30.52
CA LYS A 134 14.14 -17.70 -30.73
C LYS A 134 13.52 -17.21 -32.02
N MET A 135 12.75 -16.14 -31.93
CA MET A 135 12.18 -15.49 -33.12
C MET A 135 13.23 -14.69 -33.87
N VAL A 136 13.10 -14.69 -35.18
CA VAL A 136 14.06 -14.06 -36.10
C VAL A 136 13.37 -13.02 -36.98
N LYS A 137 14.09 -11.99 -37.30
CA LYS A 137 13.69 -10.93 -38.21
C LYS A 137 14.72 -10.91 -39.37
N TYR A 138 14.24 -10.95 -40.57
CA TYR A 138 15.11 -11.00 -41.73
C TYR A 138 15.01 -9.73 -42.53
N SER A 139 16.14 -9.20 -43.02
CA SER A 139 16.17 -8.22 -44.12
C SER A 139 15.95 -8.93 -45.45
N ASP A 140 15.54 -8.19 -46.49
CA ASP A 140 15.29 -8.77 -47.80
C ASP A 140 16.57 -9.39 -48.39
N ASP A 141 17.73 -8.74 -48.19
CA ASP A 141 19.02 -9.27 -48.61
C ASP A 141 19.38 -10.58 -47.91
N GLN A 142 19.15 -10.65 -46.54
CA GLN A 142 19.38 -11.88 -45.81
C GLN A 142 18.47 -13.01 -46.28
N ILE A 143 17.21 -12.72 -46.65
CA ILE A 143 16.29 -13.71 -47.19
C ILE A 143 16.82 -14.25 -48.51
N VAL A 144 17.26 -13.38 -49.39
CA VAL A 144 17.85 -13.77 -50.70
C VAL A 144 19.12 -14.60 -50.47
N ASP A 145 20.00 -14.19 -49.56
CA ASP A 145 21.21 -14.93 -49.23
C ASP A 145 20.90 -16.34 -48.69
N ILE A 146 19.95 -16.48 -47.79
CA ILE A 146 19.50 -17.78 -47.26
C ILE A 146 18.86 -18.64 -48.36
N ILE A 147 18.09 -18.03 -49.31
CA ILE A 147 17.49 -18.77 -50.42
C ILE A 147 18.59 -19.30 -51.33
N VAL A 148 19.55 -18.46 -51.70
CA VAL A 148 20.68 -18.84 -52.55
C VAL A 148 21.57 -19.89 -51.91
N GLU A 149 21.80 -19.83 -50.59
CA GLU A 149 22.64 -20.77 -49.87
C GLU A 149 21.97 -22.16 -49.66
N LYS A 150 20.69 -22.15 -49.28
CA LYS A 150 19.99 -23.40 -48.95
C LYS A 150 19.31 -24.12 -50.10
N TYR A 151 18.92 -23.36 -51.14
CA TYR A 151 18.12 -23.88 -52.24
C TYR A 151 18.83 -23.75 -53.62
N ASP A 152 20.17 -23.59 -53.62
CA ASP A 152 20.95 -23.46 -54.86
C ASP A 152 20.61 -24.56 -55.87
N ALA A 153 20.28 -24.22 -57.09
CA ALA A 153 19.83 -25.06 -58.21
C ALA A 153 18.51 -25.86 -57.94
N LYS A 154 17.79 -25.63 -56.83
CA LYS A 154 16.51 -26.28 -56.54
C LYS A 154 15.32 -25.45 -57.08
N LYS A 155 14.25 -26.19 -57.45
CA LYS A 155 12.95 -25.56 -57.74
C LYS A 155 12.25 -25.16 -56.46
N ILE A 156 11.91 -23.91 -56.31
CA ILE A 156 11.19 -23.38 -55.16
C ILE A 156 9.89 -22.67 -55.57
N ILE A 157 8.93 -22.67 -54.68
CA ILE A 157 7.69 -21.92 -54.82
C ILE A 157 7.71 -20.82 -53.75
N VAL A 158 7.55 -19.57 -54.22
CA VAL A 158 7.46 -18.40 -53.33
C VAL A 158 6.00 -18.11 -53.03
N LEU A 159 5.65 -18.13 -51.77
CA LEU A 159 4.28 -17.99 -51.24
C LEU A 159 4.14 -16.72 -50.38
N ALA A 160 2.98 -16.07 -50.47
CA ALA A 160 2.62 -14.93 -49.65
C ALA A 160 1.35 -15.27 -48.83
N PRO A 161 1.40 -15.38 -47.48
CA PRO A 161 0.24 -15.70 -46.66
C PRO A 161 -0.81 -14.59 -46.73
N LYS A 162 -2.07 -14.99 -47.01
CA LYS A 162 -3.23 -14.08 -47.05
C LYS A 162 -4.19 -14.30 -45.91
N ILE A 163 -4.48 -15.54 -45.61
CA ILE A 163 -5.37 -15.96 -44.54
C ILE A 163 -4.68 -17.07 -43.78
N LYS A 164 -4.72 -16.97 -42.43
CA LYS A 164 -4.19 -18.00 -41.51
C LYS A 164 -5.23 -18.32 -40.49
N ALA A 165 -5.60 -19.61 -40.39
CA ALA A 165 -6.50 -20.19 -39.38
C ALA A 165 -7.84 -19.44 -39.22
N ARG A 166 -8.52 -19.04 -40.31
CA ARG A 166 -9.79 -18.30 -40.23
C ARG A 166 -10.91 -18.98 -41.04
N LYS A 167 -12.12 -18.89 -40.51
CA LYS A 167 -13.35 -19.34 -41.20
C LYS A 167 -13.79 -18.29 -42.24
N GLY A 168 -14.29 -18.72 -43.37
CA GLY A 168 -14.84 -17.81 -44.37
C GLY A 168 -14.89 -18.45 -45.76
N HIS A 169 -15.67 -17.89 -46.67
CA HIS A 169 -15.80 -18.40 -48.06
C HIS A 169 -14.80 -17.77 -49.05
N TYR A 170 -14.20 -16.65 -48.74
CA TYR A 170 -13.09 -15.94 -49.38
C TYR A 170 -13.26 -15.64 -50.88
N ARG A 171 -14.48 -15.60 -51.41
CA ARG A 171 -14.77 -15.36 -52.82
C ARG A 171 -14.16 -14.03 -53.31
N GLU A 172 -14.35 -12.95 -52.58
CA GLU A 172 -13.85 -11.62 -52.94
C GLU A 172 -12.33 -11.58 -52.98
N LEU A 173 -11.65 -12.29 -52.09
CA LEU A 173 -10.20 -12.42 -52.07
C LEU A 173 -9.68 -13.09 -53.35
N PHE A 174 -10.30 -14.21 -53.75
CA PHE A 174 -9.88 -14.90 -54.98
C PHE A 174 -10.13 -14.06 -56.25
N GLU A 175 -11.25 -13.35 -56.33
CA GLU A 175 -11.54 -12.43 -57.46
C GLU A 175 -10.53 -11.27 -57.49
N GLN A 176 -10.14 -10.72 -56.35
CA GLN A 176 -9.13 -9.68 -56.26
C GLN A 176 -7.74 -10.16 -56.67
N LEU A 177 -7.30 -11.32 -56.22
CA LEU A 177 -6.03 -11.92 -56.60
C LEU A 177 -5.95 -12.21 -58.11
N ARG A 178 -7.04 -12.70 -58.68
CA ARG A 178 -7.15 -12.93 -60.12
C ARG A 178 -7.07 -11.61 -60.94
N LYS A 179 -7.75 -10.57 -60.51
CA LYS A 179 -7.67 -9.23 -61.10
C LYS A 179 -6.26 -8.65 -61.01
N SER A 180 -5.49 -9.02 -60.01
CA SER A 180 -4.09 -8.61 -59.84
C SER A 180 -3.10 -9.48 -60.66
N GLY A 181 -3.60 -10.41 -61.51
CA GLY A 181 -2.79 -11.19 -62.42
C GLY A 181 -2.24 -12.52 -61.85
N PHE A 182 -2.67 -12.94 -60.66
CA PHE A 182 -2.24 -14.19 -60.06
C PHE A 182 -3.20 -15.34 -60.42
N SER A 183 -2.64 -16.51 -60.75
CA SER A 183 -3.40 -17.66 -61.24
C SER A 183 -3.52 -18.79 -60.17
N LYS A 184 -2.66 -18.82 -59.17
CA LYS A 184 -2.57 -19.95 -58.24
C LYS A 184 -2.50 -19.52 -56.82
N VAL A 185 -3.13 -20.31 -55.97
CA VAL A 185 -3.12 -20.22 -54.50
C VAL A 185 -2.84 -21.57 -53.87
N ARG A 186 -2.27 -21.59 -52.70
CA ARG A 186 -2.18 -22.78 -51.85
C ARG A 186 -3.26 -22.66 -50.77
N ILE A 187 -4.12 -23.67 -50.68
CA ILE A 187 -5.26 -23.70 -49.74
C ILE A 187 -5.14 -24.98 -48.89
N ASP A 188 -5.04 -24.83 -47.59
CA ASP A 188 -4.94 -25.95 -46.64
C ASP A 188 -3.81 -26.93 -47.05
N GLY A 189 -2.71 -26.44 -47.56
CA GLY A 189 -1.56 -27.23 -48.01
C GLY A 189 -1.56 -27.63 -49.46
N GLU A 190 -2.65 -27.50 -50.21
CA GLU A 190 -2.76 -27.90 -51.65
C GLU A 190 -2.74 -26.70 -52.58
N ILE A 191 -1.97 -26.78 -53.66
CA ILE A 191 -1.92 -25.76 -54.71
C ILE A 191 -3.08 -25.95 -55.68
N LYS A 192 -3.92 -24.87 -55.80
CA LYS A 192 -5.11 -24.86 -56.67
C LYS A 192 -5.05 -23.64 -57.60
N GLU A 193 -5.65 -23.75 -58.76
CA GLU A 193 -5.85 -22.63 -59.70
C GLU A 193 -7.03 -21.80 -59.22
N ILE A 194 -6.92 -20.46 -59.41
CA ILE A 194 -7.99 -19.54 -59.03
C ILE A 194 -9.03 -19.55 -60.15
N GLU A 195 -10.14 -20.25 -59.92
CA GLU A 195 -11.26 -20.32 -60.83
C GLU A 195 -12.22 -19.13 -60.65
N ASN A 196 -13.04 -18.88 -61.68
CA ASN A 196 -14.04 -17.82 -61.60
C ASN A 196 -15.16 -18.21 -60.66
N GLY A 197 -15.42 -17.35 -59.67
CA GLY A 197 -16.41 -17.63 -58.64
C GLY A 197 -15.98 -18.61 -57.56
N MET A 198 -14.68 -18.95 -57.48
CA MET A 198 -14.11 -19.83 -56.43
C MET A 198 -14.53 -19.40 -55.02
N ARG A 199 -14.95 -20.36 -54.21
CA ARG A 199 -15.33 -20.16 -52.80
C ARG A 199 -14.98 -21.40 -51.99
N LEU A 200 -14.66 -21.17 -50.69
CA LEU A 200 -14.37 -22.21 -49.73
C LEU A 200 -15.58 -22.46 -48.77
N ASP A 201 -15.49 -23.52 -48.02
CA ASP A 201 -16.51 -23.84 -46.99
C ASP A 201 -16.48 -22.79 -45.86
N ARG A 202 -17.57 -22.08 -45.68
CA ARG A 202 -17.69 -20.97 -44.70
C ARG A 202 -17.47 -21.38 -43.25
N TYR A 203 -17.70 -22.64 -42.91
CA TYR A 203 -17.69 -23.16 -41.56
C TYR A 203 -16.35 -23.81 -41.17
N LYS A 204 -15.51 -24.09 -42.14
CA LYS A 204 -14.16 -24.65 -41.93
C LYS A 204 -13.13 -23.55 -41.74
N VAL A 205 -12.09 -23.91 -40.99
CA VAL A 205 -10.89 -23.05 -40.84
C VAL A 205 -9.99 -23.28 -42.03
N HIS A 206 -9.50 -22.20 -42.66
CA HIS A 206 -8.68 -22.28 -43.86
C HIS A 206 -7.38 -21.51 -43.68
N ASP A 207 -6.31 -22.04 -44.28
CA ASP A 207 -5.06 -21.33 -44.57
C ASP A 207 -4.98 -21.06 -46.04
N ILE A 208 -4.75 -19.80 -46.45
CA ILE A 208 -4.66 -19.39 -47.88
C ILE A 208 -3.37 -18.63 -48.11
N GLU A 209 -2.51 -19.15 -48.93
CA GLU A 209 -1.29 -18.49 -49.38
C GLU A 209 -1.34 -18.25 -50.91
N LEU A 210 -0.93 -17.04 -51.30
CA LEU A 210 -0.79 -16.69 -52.70
C LEU A 210 0.52 -17.27 -53.28
N VAL A 211 0.46 -17.97 -54.37
CA VAL A 211 1.64 -18.41 -55.14
C VAL A 211 2.14 -17.20 -55.94
N VAL A 212 3.25 -16.61 -55.49
CA VAL A 212 3.82 -15.38 -56.13
C VAL A 212 4.67 -15.75 -57.33
N ASP A 213 5.56 -16.72 -57.19
CA ASP A 213 6.42 -17.16 -58.30
C ASP A 213 6.84 -18.63 -58.09
N ARG A 214 7.28 -19.28 -59.19
CA ARG A 214 7.92 -20.60 -59.22
C ARG A 214 9.23 -20.46 -59.92
N ILE A 215 10.33 -20.52 -59.19
CA ILE A 215 11.66 -20.23 -59.75
C ILE A 215 12.66 -21.33 -59.33
N VAL A 216 13.72 -21.42 -60.13
CA VAL A 216 14.91 -22.16 -59.70
C VAL A 216 15.82 -21.17 -59.00
N ALA A 217 16.22 -21.47 -57.76
CA ALA A 217 17.14 -20.64 -57.02
C ALA A 217 18.54 -20.77 -57.66
N ASP A 218 19.05 -19.68 -58.29
CA ASP A 218 20.39 -19.61 -58.88
C ASP A 218 21.08 -18.33 -58.44
N LYS A 219 22.35 -18.47 -58.05
CA LYS A 219 23.21 -17.33 -57.67
C LYS A 219 23.30 -16.27 -58.79
N LYS A 220 23.17 -16.67 -60.03
CA LYS A 220 23.24 -15.77 -61.23
C LYS A 220 21.99 -14.89 -61.35
N ASP A 221 20.84 -15.35 -60.80
CA ASP A 221 19.56 -14.65 -60.89
C ASP A 221 19.17 -13.88 -59.61
N ARG A 222 20.15 -13.45 -58.83
CA ARG A 222 19.93 -12.76 -57.55
C ARG A 222 18.97 -11.57 -57.67
N LYS A 223 18.99 -10.83 -58.73
CA LYS A 223 18.09 -9.69 -58.94
C LYS A 223 16.63 -10.13 -59.08
N ARG A 224 16.35 -11.19 -59.82
CA ARG A 224 15.01 -11.75 -59.97
C ARG A 224 14.51 -12.31 -58.64
N LEU A 225 15.37 -13.00 -57.89
CA LEU A 225 15.05 -13.46 -56.54
C LEU A 225 14.67 -12.31 -55.61
N TYR A 226 15.43 -11.23 -55.65
CA TYR A 226 15.18 -10.03 -54.84
C TYR A 226 13.83 -9.39 -55.19
N ASP A 227 13.52 -9.19 -56.46
CA ASP A 227 12.25 -8.65 -56.96
C ASP A 227 11.05 -9.55 -56.53
N THR A 228 11.23 -10.87 -56.61
CA THR A 228 10.22 -11.85 -56.17
C THR A 228 10.01 -11.79 -54.66
N VAL A 229 11.07 -11.68 -53.85
CA VAL A 229 10.99 -11.51 -52.41
C VAL A 229 10.24 -10.23 -52.05
N LEU A 230 10.56 -9.08 -52.71
CA LEU A 230 9.84 -7.82 -52.51
C LEU A 230 8.34 -7.94 -52.79
N LEU A 231 8.00 -8.62 -53.91
CA LEU A 231 6.60 -8.83 -54.33
C LEU A 231 5.88 -9.73 -53.33
N ALA A 232 6.51 -10.81 -52.87
CA ALA A 232 5.96 -11.69 -51.88
C ALA A 232 5.73 -10.98 -50.53
N MET A 233 6.71 -10.21 -50.05
CA MET A 233 6.62 -9.42 -48.83
C MET A 233 5.51 -8.36 -48.85
N LYS A 234 5.31 -7.73 -50.02
CA LYS A 234 4.22 -6.78 -50.24
C LYS A 234 2.85 -7.46 -50.16
N HIS A 235 2.70 -8.62 -50.78
CA HIS A 235 1.42 -9.35 -50.76
C HIS A 235 1.15 -10.11 -49.46
N GLY A 236 2.19 -10.58 -48.79
CA GLY A 236 2.11 -11.29 -47.50
C GLY A 236 2.17 -10.41 -46.27
N ASN A 237 1.98 -9.10 -46.38
CA ASN A 237 2.01 -8.14 -45.29
C ASN A 237 3.28 -8.27 -44.43
N LYS A 238 4.45 -8.11 -45.08
CA LYS A 238 5.80 -8.23 -44.50
C LYS A 238 6.22 -9.66 -44.15
N SER A 239 5.49 -10.68 -44.58
CA SER A 239 5.84 -12.09 -44.40
C SER A 239 5.75 -12.84 -45.72
N MET A 240 6.56 -13.87 -45.88
CA MET A 240 6.55 -14.78 -46.99
C MET A 240 6.97 -16.19 -46.58
N MET A 241 6.76 -17.14 -47.49
CA MET A 241 7.15 -18.53 -47.30
C MET A 241 7.86 -19.04 -48.57
N ILE A 242 8.83 -19.91 -48.38
CA ILE A 242 9.46 -20.67 -49.44
C ILE A 242 9.09 -22.13 -49.27
N MET A 243 8.57 -22.74 -50.29
CA MET A 243 8.29 -24.17 -50.33
C MET A 243 9.23 -24.84 -51.31
N ASP A 244 9.96 -25.84 -50.87
CA ASP A 244 10.74 -26.70 -51.75
C ASP A 244 9.77 -27.57 -52.59
N PHE A 245 9.95 -27.54 -53.91
CA PHE A 245 9.03 -28.20 -54.84
C PHE A 245 9.05 -29.73 -54.74
N GLU A 246 10.18 -30.32 -54.34
CA GLU A 246 10.35 -31.77 -54.27
C GLU A 246 9.93 -32.34 -52.93
N THR A 247 10.29 -31.66 -51.85
CA THR A 247 10.03 -32.12 -50.45
C THR A 247 8.74 -31.60 -49.87
N ASN A 248 8.14 -30.57 -50.45
CA ASN A 248 7.03 -29.79 -49.90
C ASN A 248 7.32 -29.15 -48.55
N GLU A 249 8.58 -29.10 -48.10
CA GLU A 249 8.98 -28.44 -46.90
C GLU A 249 8.82 -26.91 -47.01
N VAL A 250 8.19 -26.31 -46.04
CA VAL A 250 7.90 -24.86 -46.02
C VAL A 250 8.75 -24.17 -44.96
N LYS A 251 9.44 -23.13 -45.37
CA LYS A 251 10.18 -22.23 -44.52
C LYS A 251 9.59 -20.83 -44.53
N HIS A 252 9.37 -20.26 -43.37
CA HIS A 252 8.80 -18.94 -43.18
C HIS A 252 9.88 -17.86 -43.07
N PHE A 253 9.62 -16.69 -43.63
CA PHE A 253 10.44 -15.49 -43.58
C PHE A 253 9.58 -14.27 -43.30
N SER A 254 10.07 -13.35 -42.48
CA SER A 254 9.35 -12.11 -42.19
C SER A 254 10.32 -10.95 -41.94
N ARG A 255 9.88 -9.76 -42.25
CA ARG A 255 10.48 -8.49 -41.83
C ARG A 255 10.11 -8.14 -40.38
N THR A 256 9.13 -8.83 -39.79
CA THR A 256 8.76 -8.76 -38.35
C THR A 256 9.27 -10.00 -37.62
N LEU A 257 9.23 -9.97 -36.29
CA LEU A 257 9.60 -11.13 -35.47
C LEU A 257 8.74 -12.34 -35.81
N MET A 258 9.34 -13.42 -36.22
CA MET A 258 8.66 -14.65 -36.62
C MET A 258 9.42 -15.89 -36.18
N CYS A 259 8.69 -16.89 -35.80
CA CYS A 259 9.22 -18.24 -35.52
C CYS A 259 9.51 -18.94 -36.86
N PRO A 260 10.76 -19.39 -37.11
CA PRO A 260 11.11 -20.03 -38.38
C PRO A 260 10.37 -21.33 -38.66
N SER A 261 10.03 -22.13 -37.60
CA SER A 261 9.36 -23.42 -37.75
C SER A 261 7.84 -23.29 -37.82
N SER A 262 7.20 -22.50 -36.94
CA SER A 262 5.73 -22.41 -36.86
C SER A 262 5.12 -21.26 -37.67
N GLY A 263 5.93 -20.31 -38.16
CA GLY A 263 5.44 -19.12 -38.86
C GLY A 263 4.58 -18.18 -38.02
N ILE A 264 4.57 -18.35 -36.69
CA ILE A 264 3.93 -17.41 -35.76
C ILE A 264 4.75 -16.12 -35.75
N SER A 265 4.10 -14.98 -35.87
CA SER A 265 4.76 -13.67 -35.88
C SER A 265 4.22 -12.77 -34.79
N TYR A 266 5.12 -11.99 -34.18
CA TYR A 266 4.77 -10.93 -33.24
C TYR A 266 5.06 -9.56 -33.88
N PRO A 267 4.27 -8.55 -33.53
CA PRO A 267 4.64 -7.17 -33.84
C PRO A 267 5.95 -6.81 -33.13
N ASP A 268 6.63 -5.80 -33.61
CA ASP A 268 7.80 -5.26 -32.91
C ASP A 268 7.39 -4.82 -31.50
N PRO A 269 8.17 -5.15 -30.45
CA PRO A 269 7.81 -4.85 -29.10
C PRO A 269 7.87 -3.35 -28.83
N GLU A 270 6.75 -2.80 -28.39
CA GLU A 270 6.64 -1.41 -27.94
C GLU A 270 6.57 -1.37 -26.40
N PRO A 271 6.99 -0.26 -25.74
CA PRO A 271 6.89 -0.14 -24.28
C PRO A 271 5.48 -0.37 -23.72
N ASN A 272 4.43 -0.14 -24.51
CA ASN A 272 3.04 -0.36 -24.11
C ASN A 272 2.67 -1.84 -23.96
N LEU A 273 3.36 -2.74 -24.67
CA LEU A 273 3.19 -4.19 -24.53
C LEU A 273 3.58 -4.67 -23.11
N PHE A 274 4.53 -4.00 -22.51
CA PHE A 274 5.07 -4.30 -21.19
C PHE A 274 4.43 -3.46 -20.07
N SER A 275 3.35 -2.73 -20.36
CA SER A 275 2.65 -1.90 -19.38
C SER A 275 1.37 -2.56 -18.89
N PHE A 276 1.31 -2.86 -17.59
CA PHE A 276 0.07 -3.34 -16.98
C PHE A 276 -0.99 -2.24 -16.81
N ASN A 277 -0.65 -0.98 -17.04
CA ASN A 277 -1.59 0.15 -17.06
C ASN A 277 -2.15 0.44 -18.45
N SER A 278 -1.64 -0.22 -19.49
CA SER A 278 -2.09 -0.09 -20.88
C SER A 278 -2.97 -1.29 -21.26
N PRO A 279 -4.07 -1.08 -22.01
CA PRO A 279 -4.90 -2.18 -22.53
C PRO A 279 -4.11 -3.15 -23.43
N TYR A 280 -3.00 -2.68 -24.01
CA TYR A 280 -2.14 -3.48 -24.89
C TYR A 280 -1.30 -4.50 -24.11
N GLY A 281 -0.89 -4.19 -22.87
CA GLY A 281 -0.02 -5.04 -22.08
C GLY A 281 -0.68 -5.65 -20.85
N ALA A 282 -1.79 -5.10 -20.37
CA ALA A 282 -2.49 -5.58 -19.17
C ALA A 282 -3.09 -6.98 -19.38
N CYS A 283 -2.97 -7.84 -18.37
CA CYS A 283 -3.68 -9.12 -18.34
C CYS A 283 -5.20 -8.88 -18.44
N PRO A 284 -5.91 -9.52 -19.37
CA PRO A 284 -7.35 -9.27 -19.58
C PRO A 284 -8.20 -9.70 -18.39
N THR A 285 -7.84 -10.80 -17.70
CA THR A 285 -8.59 -11.36 -16.58
C THR A 285 -8.57 -10.46 -15.34
N CYS A 286 -7.41 -9.91 -14.97
CA CYS A 286 -7.30 -9.02 -13.81
C CYS A 286 -7.17 -7.54 -14.18
N SER A 287 -7.29 -7.18 -15.45
CA SER A 287 -7.12 -5.80 -15.94
C SER A 287 -5.83 -5.11 -15.44
N GLY A 288 -4.75 -5.88 -15.32
CA GLY A 288 -3.46 -5.39 -14.85
C GLY A 288 -3.31 -5.26 -13.34
N LEU A 289 -4.24 -5.78 -12.55
CA LEU A 289 -4.17 -5.74 -11.07
C LEU A 289 -3.28 -6.84 -10.47
N GLY A 290 -3.09 -7.96 -11.19
CA GLY A 290 -2.34 -9.13 -10.70
C GLY A 290 -3.12 -10.04 -9.77
N GLU A 291 -4.22 -9.54 -9.23
CA GLU A 291 -5.11 -10.23 -8.30
C GLU A 291 -6.55 -10.11 -8.79
N ILE A 292 -7.38 -11.07 -8.42
CA ILE A 292 -8.83 -11.05 -8.61
C ILE A 292 -9.53 -11.20 -7.26
N SER A 293 -10.75 -10.70 -7.17
CA SER A 293 -11.61 -10.93 -6.01
C SER A 293 -12.42 -12.20 -6.24
N GLU A 294 -12.30 -13.17 -5.36
CA GLU A 294 -13.02 -14.44 -5.42
C GLU A 294 -13.84 -14.61 -4.14
N VAL A 295 -15.02 -15.17 -4.27
CA VAL A 295 -15.92 -15.39 -3.13
C VAL A 295 -15.39 -16.56 -2.30
N ASP A 296 -15.25 -16.35 -0.99
CA ASP A 296 -14.76 -17.33 -0.04
C ASP A 296 -15.93 -18.12 0.59
N ILE A 297 -15.99 -19.42 0.34
CA ILE A 297 -17.05 -20.30 0.86
C ILE A 297 -17.04 -20.34 2.39
N ASP A 298 -15.87 -20.29 3.03
CA ASP A 298 -15.75 -20.28 4.49
C ASP A 298 -16.31 -18.98 5.12
N LYS A 299 -16.39 -17.90 4.34
CA LYS A 299 -17.04 -16.66 4.74
C LYS A 299 -18.55 -16.66 4.46
N ILE A 300 -19.02 -17.51 3.56
CA ILE A 300 -20.45 -17.72 3.28
C ILE A 300 -21.06 -18.58 4.36
N ILE A 301 -20.41 -19.71 4.71
CA ILE A 301 -20.89 -20.67 5.71
C ILE A 301 -19.92 -20.66 6.89
N LEU A 302 -20.24 -19.86 7.91
CA LEU A 302 -19.39 -19.68 9.09
C LEU A 302 -19.47 -20.86 10.05
N ASP A 303 -20.66 -21.45 10.24
CA ASP A 303 -20.92 -22.58 11.10
C ASP A 303 -21.96 -23.52 10.47
N LYS A 304 -21.53 -24.73 10.15
CA LYS A 304 -22.38 -25.76 9.57
C LYS A 304 -23.44 -26.32 10.52
N ASN A 305 -23.33 -26.08 11.83
CA ASN A 305 -24.34 -26.50 12.80
C ASN A 305 -25.58 -25.59 12.83
N ILE A 306 -25.49 -24.41 12.22
CA ILE A 306 -26.59 -23.44 12.16
C ILE A 306 -27.41 -23.69 10.90
N SER A 307 -28.75 -23.53 11.04
CA SER A 307 -29.66 -23.62 9.89
C SER A 307 -29.66 -22.34 9.06
N ILE A 308 -30.06 -22.42 7.80
CA ILE A 308 -30.18 -21.26 6.89
C ILE A 308 -31.11 -20.20 7.48
N LYS A 309 -32.24 -20.60 8.12
CA LYS A 309 -33.16 -19.71 8.79
C LYS A 309 -32.54 -18.87 9.91
N LYS A 310 -31.56 -19.44 10.62
CA LYS A 310 -30.82 -18.80 11.72
C LYS A 310 -29.54 -18.08 11.28
N GLY A 311 -29.41 -17.83 9.96
CA GLY A 311 -28.27 -17.11 9.42
C GLY A 311 -27.05 -17.99 9.07
N GLY A 312 -27.23 -19.29 8.86
CA GLY A 312 -26.14 -20.20 8.47
C GLY A 312 -25.48 -19.83 7.13
N ILE A 313 -26.12 -19.01 6.30
CA ILE A 313 -25.55 -18.40 5.09
C ILE A 313 -25.36 -16.90 5.36
N ALA A 314 -24.17 -16.51 5.72
CA ALA A 314 -23.85 -15.17 6.19
C ALA A 314 -24.26 -14.02 5.23
N PRO A 315 -24.11 -14.10 3.89
CA PRO A 315 -24.52 -13.04 2.97
C PRO A 315 -26.01 -12.70 3.02
N ILE A 316 -26.88 -13.66 3.26
CA ILE A 316 -28.32 -13.42 3.34
C ILE A 316 -28.81 -13.16 4.78
N GLY A 317 -28.00 -13.53 5.78
CA GLY A 317 -28.26 -13.34 7.20
C GLY A 317 -29.42 -14.18 7.74
N GLU A 318 -30.04 -13.75 8.85
CA GLU A 318 -31.22 -14.41 9.42
C GLU A 318 -32.45 -14.23 8.52
N TYR A 319 -33.39 -15.18 8.62
CA TYR A 319 -34.59 -15.21 7.80
C TYR A 319 -35.37 -13.88 7.80
N LYS A 320 -35.57 -13.39 6.60
CA LYS A 320 -36.45 -12.27 6.30
C LYS A 320 -37.36 -12.66 5.13
N ARG A 321 -38.55 -12.15 5.12
CA ARG A 321 -39.47 -12.41 3.99
C ARG A 321 -39.01 -11.67 2.72
N THR A 322 -38.08 -12.30 1.98
CA THR A 322 -37.47 -11.78 0.77
C THR A 322 -37.43 -12.84 -0.31
N TRP A 323 -37.45 -12.43 -1.56
CA TRP A 323 -37.46 -13.31 -2.74
C TRP A 323 -36.38 -14.40 -2.73
N ILE A 324 -35.19 -14.10 -2.15
CA ILE A 324 -34.08 -15.04 -2.10
C ILE A 324 -34.37 -16.19 -1.14
N PHE A 325 -34.96 -15.92 0.02
CA PHE A 325 -35.39 -16.97 0.95
C PHE A 325 -36.54 -17.82 0.39
N ASP A 326 -37.48 -17.21 -0.35
CA ASP A 326 -38.56 -17.95 -1.00
C ASP A 326 -38.03 -18.91 -2.07
N LYS A 327 -37.02 -18.49 -2.86
CA LYS A 327 -36.34 -19.36 -3.84
C LYS A 327 -35.56 -20.50 -3.18
N ILE A 328 -34.80 -20.20 -2.12
CA ILE A 328 -34.01 -21.20 -1.39
C ILE A 328 -34.93 -22.22 -0.73
N ASP A 329 -36.04 -21.78 -0.11
CA ASP A 329 -37.00 -22.66 0.54
C ASP A 329 -37.67 -23.60 -0.48
N ALA A 330 -38.09 -23.07 -1.62
CA ALA A 330 -38.67 -23.86 -2.70
C ALA A 330 -37.64 -24.84 -3.30
N PHE A 331 -36.38 -24.47 -3.44
CA PHE A 331 -35.31 -25.36 -3.90
C PHE A 331 -35.05 -26.49 -2.88
N LEU A 332 -34.87 -26.16 -1.60
CA LEU A 332 -34.64 -27.12 -0.53
C LEU A 332 -35.81 -28.10 -0.38
N ALA A 333 -37.06 -27.65 -0.54
CA ALA A 333 -38.23 -28.50 -0.48
C ALA A 333 -38.26 -29.56 -1.60
N GLN A 334 -37.75 -29.24 -2.80
CA GLN A 334 -37.58 -30.22 -3.88
C GLN A 334 -36.56 -31.32 -3.54
N GLU A 335 -35.52 -30.97 -2.78
CA GLU A 335 -34.47 -31.89 -2.35
C GLU A 335 -34.78 -32.59 -1.00
N GLY A 336 -35.98 -32.36 -0.42
CA GLY A 336 -36.41 -32.97 0.85
C GLY A 336 -35.88 -32.27 2.11
N PHE A 337 -35.36 -31.05 1.99
CA PHE A 337 -34.83 -30.26 3.12
C PHE A 337 -35.69 -29.03 3.39
N THR A 338 -35.44 -28.35 4.49
CA THR A 338 -36.13 -27.12 4.89
C THR A 338 -35.13 -26.04 5.35
N LEU A 339 -35.56 -24.79 5.40
CA LEU A 339 -34.76 -23.70 5.95
C LEU A 339 -34.34 -23.92 7.42
N ASN A 340 -34.99 -24.82 8.17
CA ASN A 340 -34.65 -25.14 9.55
C ASN A 340 -33.61 -26.25 9.67
N THR A 341 -33.30 -26.96 8.59
CA THR A 341 -32.30 -28.04 8.58
C THR A 341 -30.91 -27.44 8.79
N PRO A 342 -30.10 -27.93 9.76
CA PRO A 342 -28.70 -27.52 9.89
C PRO A 342 -27.92 -27.77 8.60
N ILE A 343 -27.00 -26.88 8.24
CA ILE A 343 -26.27 -26.99 6.96
C ILE A 343 -25.48 -28.32 6.87
N LYS A 344 -24.97 -28.83 7.98
CA LYS A 344 -24.25 -30.10 8.03
C LYS A 344 -25.10 -31.33 7.66
N ASP A 345 -26.44 -31.24 7.83
CA ASP A 345 -27.38 -32.30 7.58
C ASP A 345 -27.99 -32.23 6.16
N ILE A 346 -27.64 -31.19 5.38
CA ILE A 346 -27.99 -31.04 3.96
C ILE A 346 -26.94 -31.81 3.12
N SER A 347 -27.40 -32.46 2.04
CA SER A 347 -26.47 -33.21 1.16
C SER A 347 -25.44 -32.28 0.50
N GLU A 348 -24.25 -32.84 0.22
CA GLU A 348 -23.18 -32.05 -0.43
C GLU A 348 -23.58 -31.54 -1.82
N ASP A 349 -24.34 -32.33 -2.58
CA ASP A 349 -24.86 -31.93 -3.91
C ASP A 349 -25.84 -30.76 -3.79
N THR A 350 -26.75 -30.80 -2.81
CA THR A 350 -27.67 -29.70 -2.54
C THR A 350 -26.94 -28.44 -2.10
N ILE A 351 -25.91 -28.57 -1.24
CA ILE A 351 -25.06 -27.45 -0.84
C ILE A 351 -24.30 -26.89 -2.06
N HIS A 352 -23.79 -27.75 -2.93
CA HIS A 352 -23.10 -27.33 -4.14
C HIS A 352 -24.01 -26.47 -5.04
N VAL A 353 -25.23 -26.93 -5.30
CA VAL A 353 -26.22 -26.17 -6.08
C VAL A 353 -26.61 -24.88 -5.37
N LEU A 354 -26.73 -24.88 -4.04
CA LEU A 354 -27.03 -23.70 -3.24
C LEU A 354 -25.92 -22.64 -3.37
N LEU A 355 -24.66 -23.06 -3.42
CA LEU A 355 -23.50 -22.18 -3.56
C LEU A 355 -23.29 -21.71 -5.00
N TYR A 356 -23.24 -22.62 -5.95
CA TYR A 356 -22.85 -22.35 -7.35
C TYR A 356 -24.04 -22.13 -8.29
N GLY A 357 -25.25 -22.51 -7.89
CA GLY A 357 -26.43 -22.42 -8.72
C GLY A 357 -26.62 -23.62 -9.65
N ASN A 358 -27.71 -23.59 -10.37
CA ASN A 358 -28.07 -24.58 -11.39
C ASN A 358 -28.42 -23.92 -12.75
N GLU A 359 -28.06 -22.65 -12.94
CA GLU A 359 -28.19 -21.97 -14.24
C GLU A 359 -27.12 -22.49 -15.19
N GLY A 360 -27.52 -22.89 -16.42
CA GLY A 360 -26.61 -23.39 -17.46
C GLY A 360 -26.47 -24.90 -17.52
N LEU A 361 -27.08 -25.68 -16.64
CA LEU A 361 -27.17 -27.14 -16.82
C LEU A 361 -28.11 -27.46 -18.00
N GLU A 362 -27.68 -28.35 -18.92
CA GLU A 362 -28.55 -28.85 -19.99
C GLU A 362 -29.76 -29.53 -19.40
N ARG A 363 -30.96 -29.03 -19.75
CA ARG A 363 -32.23 -29.48 -19.18
C ARG A 363 -33.12 -30.17 -20.22
N SER A 364 -33.74 -31.24 -19.80
CA SER A 364 -34.85 -31.80 -20.56
C SER A 364 -36.07 -30.84 -20.49
N PRO A 365 -36.88 -30.72 -21.56
CA PRO A 365 -38.08 -29.90 -21.53
C PRO A 365 -39.13 -30.30 -20.45
N LYS A 366 -38.92 -31.43 -19.79
CA LYS A 366 -39.78 -31.94 -18.68
C LYS A 366 -39.23 -31.61 -17.28
N ASP A 367 -38.02 -31.05 -17.18
CA ASP A 367 -37.37 -30.73 -15.90
C ASP A 367 -38.00 -29.45 -15.31
N LYS A 368 -38.70 -29.61 -14.17
CA LYS A 368 -39.36 -28.53 -13.41
C LYS A 368 -38.48 -27.98 -12.29
N SER A 369 -37.19 -28.23 -12.29
CA SER A 369 -36.29 -27.74 -11.26
C SER A 369 -36.26 -26.21 -11.21
N ILE A 370 -36.20 -25.65 -10.00
CA ILE A 370 -36.16 -24.19 -9.78
C ILE A 370 -34.80 -23.67 -10.23
N ILE A 371 -34.81 -22.62 -11.04
CA ILE A 371 -33.58 -21.92 -11.45
C ILE A 371 -33.08 -21.04 -10.28
N PHE A 372 -31.90 -21.33 -9.79
CA PHE A 372 -31.23 -20.59 -8.75
C PHE A 372 -29.82 -20.20 -9.18
N GLU A 373 -29.50 -18.93 -9.13
CA GLU A 373 -28.18 -18.39 -9.55
C GLU A 373 -27.00 -18.83 -8.67
N GLY A 374 -27.30 -19.24 -7.43
CA GLY A 374 -26.29 -19.57 -6.43
C GLY A 374 -25.81 -18.37 -5.62
N ILE A 375 -25.45 -18.62 -4.37
CA ILE A 375 -25.01 -17.56 -3.43
C ILE A 375 -23.68 -16.92 -3.88
N ILE A 376 -22.78 -17.70 -4.48
CA ILE A 376 -21.50 -17.17 -5.00
C ILE A 376 -21.75 -16.13 -6.10
N GLN A 377 -22.61 -16.45 -7.06
CA GLN A 377 -22.94 -15.54 -8.15
C GLN A 377 -23.74 -14.33 -7.67
N PHE A 378 -24.62 -14.53 -6.69
CA PHE A 378 -25.34 -13.45 -6.03
C PHE A 378 -24.39 -12.45 -5.39
N VAL A 379 -23.37 -12.90 -4.62
CA VAL A 379 -22.36 -12.02 -4.00
C VAL A 379 -21.46 -11.35 -5.07
N SER A 380 -21.03 -12.12 -6.08
CA SER A 380 -20.16 -11.59 -7.15
C SER A 380 -20.83 -10.48 -7.93
N ARG A 381 -22.10 -10.64 -8.32
CA ARG A 381 -22.90 -9.62 -9.01
C ARG A 381 -23.02 -8.34 -8.19
N HIS A 382 -23.28 -8.45 -6.88
CA HIS A 382 -23.36 -7.30 -5.99
C HIS A 382 -22.01 -6.59 -5.76
N SER A 383 -20.90 -7.26 -6.02
CA SER A 383 -19.58 -6.62 -5.98
C SER A 383 -19.32 -5.66 -7.14
N GLU A 384 -20.07 -5.81 -8.23
CA GLU A 384 -19.96 -5.01 -9.46
C GLU A 384 -21.03 -3.89 -9.54
N GLU A 385 -21.97 -3.84 -8.60
CA GLU A 385 -23.02 -2.82 -8.57
C GLU A 385 -22.49 -1.41 -8.31
N SER A 386 -23.24 -0.39 -8.74
CA SER A 386 -22.86 1.03 -8.63
C SER A 386 -22.87 1.58 -7.19
N SER A 387 -23.58 0.92 -6.26
CA SER A 387 -23.65 1.35 -4.86
C SER A 387 -22.40 0.97 -4.05
N ALA A 388 -21.65 1.97 -3.58
CA ALA A 388 -20.48 1.75 -2.74
C ALA A 388 -20.77 1.01 -1.41
N ALA A 389 -21.99 1.06 -0.91
CA ALA A 389 -22.40 0.32 0.29
C ALA A 389 -22.56 -1.17 -0.01
N ILE A 390 -23.18 -1.50 -1.14
CA ILE A 390 -23.38 -2.88 -1.59
C ILE A 390 -22.05 -3.53 -1.97
N GLN A 391 -21.20 -2.80 -2.70
CA GLN A 391 -19.84 -3.28 -2.99
C GLN A 391 -19.03 -3.62 -1.73
N ARG A 392 -19.07 -2.74 -0.70
CA ARG A 392 -18.40 -2.99 0.58
C ARG A 392 -18.97 -4.19 1.32
N TRP A 393 -20.29 -4.39 1.26
CA TRP A 393 -20.94 -5.56 1.82
C TRP A 393 -20.47 -6.84 1.11
N ALA A 394 -20.48 -6.89 -0.22
CA ALA A 394 -20.02 -8.04 -0.99
C ALA A 394 -18.54 -8.35 -0.73
N GLN A 395 -17.68 -7.34 -0.63
CA GLN A 395 -16.25 -7.50 -0.33
C GLN A 395 -15.96 -8.18 1.00
N ASN A 396 -16.88 -8.15 1.98
CA ASN A 396 -16.70 -8.89 3.23
C ASN A 396 -16.67 -10.40 3.03
N PHE A 397 -17.31 -10.90 1.96
CA PHE A 397 -17.39 -12.33 1.62
C PHE A 397 -16.38 -12.76 0.55
N MET A 398 -15.52 -11.86 0.12
CA MET A 398 -14.52 -12.12 -0.92
C MET A 398 -13.11 -12.10 -0.34
N ASN A 399 -12.23 -12.85 -0.98
CA ASN A 399 -10.78 -12.80 -0.78
C ASN A 399 -10.11 -12.31 -2.07
N ARG A 400 -8.96 -11.66 -1.91
CA ARG A 400 -8.07 -11.41 -3.04
C ARG A 400 -7.15 -12.59 -3.23
N VAL A 401 -7.18 -13.17 -4.42
CA VAL A 401 -6.32 -14.28 -4.82
C VAL A 401 -5.48 -13.87 -6.02
N LEU A 402 -4.33 -14.47 -6.19
CA LEU A 402 -3.50 -14.24 -7.36
C LEU A 402 -4.27 -14.58 -8.63
N CYS A 403 -4.18 -13.73 -9.64
CA CYS A 403 -4.82 -13.99 -10.94
C CYS A 403 -4.31 -15.31 -11.53
N PRO A 404 -5.19 -16.28 -11.85
CA PRO A 404 -4.78 -17.59 -12.35
C PRO A 404 -4.09 -17.52 -13.72
N GLU A 405 -4.40 -16.50 -14.52
CA GLU A 405 -3.83 -16.35 -15.85
C GLU A 405 -2.42 -15.75 -15.81
N CYS A 406 -2.24 -14.60 -15.17
CA CYS A 406 -0.94 -13.92 -15.13
C CYS A 406 -0.09 -14.28 -13.92
N LYS A 407 -0.61 -15.05 -12.96
CA LYS A 407 0.10 -15.47 -11.72
C LYS A 407 0.79 -14.30 -10.99
N GLY A 408 0.13 -13.13 -10.98
CA GLY A 408 0.62 -11.93 -10.32
C GLY A 408 1.54 -11.03 -11.17
N THR A 409 1.96 -11.43 -12.37
CA THR A 409 2.82 -10.60 -13.25
C THR A 409 2.10 -9.38 -13.82
N ARG A 410 0.77 -9.32 -13.76
CA ARG A 410 -0.10 -8.24 -14.25
C ARG A 410 -0.13 -8.08 -15.77
N LEU A 411 0.73 -8.78 -16.50
CA LEU A 411 0.91 -8.66 -17.94
C LEU A 411 0.17 -9.76 -18.70
N LYS A 412 -0.10 -9.50 -19.98
CA LYS A 412 -0.56 -10.49 -20.94
C LYS A 412 0.49 -11.57 -21.17
N LYS A 413 0.04 -12.77 -21.58
CA LYS A 413 0.93 -13.90 -21.91
C LYS A 413 1.95 -13.54 -23.00
N GLU A 414 1.57 -12.74 -23.98
CA GLU A 414 2.43 -12.33 -25.07
C GLU A 414 3.67 -11.56 -24.59
N ALA A 415 3.56 -10.77 -23.53
CA ALA A 415 4.68 -10.06 -22.94
C ALA A 415 5.71 -10.99 -22.27
N HIS A 416 5.31 -12.19 -21.84
CA HIS A 416 6.20 -13.17 -21.21
C HIS A 416 7.12 -13.88 -22.21
N PHE A 417 6.83 -13.82 -23.50
CA PHE A 417 7.67 -14.41 -24.53
C PHE A 417 8.88 -13.56 -24.90
N PHE A 418 8.96 -12.33 -24.37
CA PHE A 418 10.09 -11.44 -24.51
C PHE A 418 10.97 -11.55 -23.26
N LYS A 419 12.21 -12.04 -23.43
CA LYS A 419 13.13 -12.34 -22.33
C LYS A 419 14.46 -11.61 -22.49
N ILE A 420 15.10 -11.30 -21.38
CA ILE A 420 16.52 -10.92 -21.32
C ILE A 420 17.22 -12.02 -20.50
N GLY A 421 18.11 -12.77 -21.15
CA GLY A 421 18.58 -14.04 -20.60
C GLY A 421 17.45 -15.07 -20.52
N GLN A 422 17.08 -15.50 -19.32
CA GLN A 422 16.00 -16.46 -19.09
C GLN A 422 14.74 -15.81 -18.50
N GLU A 423 14.80 -14.54 -18.09
CA GLU A 423 13.77 -13.88 -17.33
C GLU A 423 12.91 -12.96 -18.24
N HIS A 424 11.60 -12.97 -18.03
CA HIS A 424 10.71 -11.96 -18.60
C HIS A 424 10.48 -10.80 -17.61
N LEU A 425 9.91 -9.70 -18.08
CA LEU A 425 9.70 -8.50 -17.25
C LEU A 425 8.93 -8.79 -15.95
N GLY A 426 7.91 -9.67 -16.02
CA GLY A 426 7.10 -10.02 -14.86
C GLY A 426 7.91 -10.69 -13.75
N ASP A 427 8.88 -11.55 -14.09
CA ASP A 427 9.76 -12.20 -13.11
C ASP A 427 10.63 -11.17 -12.40
N LEU A 428 11.28 -10.28 -13.17
CA LEU A 428 12.10 -9.22 -12.60
C LEU A 428 11.32 -8.31 -11.68
N ALA A 429 10.08 -7.98 -12.04
CA ALA A 429 9.24 -7.11 -11.22
C ALA A 429 8.72 -7.80 -9.95
N GLN A 430 8.72 -9.13 -9.88
CA GLN A 430 8.38 -9.91 -8.68
C GLN A 430 9.59 -10.20 -7.78
N MET A 431 10.82 -10.05 -8.29
CA MET A 431 12.04 -10.20 -7.48
C MET A 431 12.09 -9.15 -6.38
N ASP A 432 12.70 -9.54 -5.25
CA ASP A 432 13.09 -8.56 -4.23
C ASP A 432 14.15 -7.60 -4.81
N ILE A 433 14.13 -6.34 -4.39
CA ILE A 433 15.06 -5.30 -4.92
C ILE A 433 16.53 -5.73 -4.80
N ARG A 434 16.88 -6.48 -3.73
CA ARG A 434 18.22 -7.06 -3.57
C ARG A 434 18.56 -8.05 -4.69
N ASP A 435 17.66 -9.00 -4.97
CA ASP A 435 17.85 -10.00 -6.02
C ASP A 435 17.90 -9.33 -7.40
N LEU A 436 17.07 -8.30 -7.60
CA LEU A 436 17.04 -7.51 -8.82
C LEU A 436 18.36 -6.75 -9.04
N ALA A 437 18.95 -6.17 -8.00
CA ALA A 437 20.26 -5.52 -8.06
C ALA A 437 21.33 -6.50 -8.53
N VAL A 438 21.42 -7.68 -7.91
CA VAL A 438 22.35 -8.74 -8.30
C VAL A 438 22.16 -9.18 -9.76
N TRP A 439 20.90 -9.26 -10.20
CA TRP A 439 20.57 -9.60 -11.58
C TRP A 439 21.09 -8.54 -12.57
N PHE A 440 20.95 -7.24 -12.22
CA PHE A 440 21.45 -6.13 -13.03
C PHE A 440 22.99 -6.03 -13.00
N ASP A 441 23.65 -6.41 -11.92
CA ASP A 441 25.14 -6.46 -11.86
C ASP A 441 25.73 -7.47 -12.85
N GLY A 442 24.96 -8.46 -13.26
CA GLY A 442 25.36 -9.47 -14.25
C GLY A 442 24.76 -9.33 -15.63
N ILE A 443 24.05 -8.23 -15.94
CA ILE A 443 23.28 -8.08 -17.20
C ILE A 443 24.18 -8.05 -18.44
N GLU A 444 25.40 -7.55 -18.35
CA GLU A 444 26.35 -7.48 -19.46
C GLU A 444 26.68 -8.85 -20.05
N LYS A 445 26.59 -9.91 -19.22
CA LYS A 445 26.81 -11.30 -19.69
C LYS A 445 25.60 -11.90 -20.41
N LYS A 446 24.46 -11.25 -20.34
CA LYS A 446 23.18 -11.72 -20.87
C LYS A 446 22.78 -11.02 -22.18
N LEU A 447 23.44 -9.92 -22.51
CA LEU A 447 23.22 -9.11 -23.71
C LEU A 447 24.37 -9.26 -24.72
N ASP A 448 24.06 -9.18 -25.98
CA ASP A 448 25.07 -9.06 -27.02
C ASP A 448 25.65 -7.62 -27.08
N LYS A 449 26.70 -7.43 -27.92
CA LYS A 449 27.36 -6.11 -28.02
C LYS A 449 26.45 -4.99 -28.52
N GLN A 450 25.52 -5.31 -29.42
CA GLN A 450 24.59 -4.32 -29.98
C GLN A 450 23.48 -4.02 -28.96
N GLU A 451 22.89 -5.04 -28.33
CA GLU A 451 21.89 -4.90 -27.26
C GLU A 451 22.45 -4.11 -26.08
N LEU A 452 23.71 -4.39 -25.71
CA LEU A 452 24.39 -3.67 -24.62
C LEU A 452 24.59 -2.19 -24.97
N PHE A 453 25.05 -1.89 -26.19
CA PHE A 453 25.21 -0.51 -26.65
C PHE A 453 23.88 0.28 -26.59
N ILE A 454 22.78 -0.34 -27.03
CA ILE A 454 21.44 0.27 -26.99
C ILE A 454 20.95 0.44 -25.53
N GLY A 455 21.24 -0.53 -24.68
CA GLY A 455 20.71 -0.59 -23.31
C GLY A 455 21.52 0.20 -22.26
N THR A 456 22.76 0.62 -22.56
CA THR A 456 23.72 1.14 -21.57
C THR A 456 23.15 2.25 -20.69
N GLU A 457 22.59 3.31 -21.28
CA GLU A 457 22.05 4.44 -20.51
C GLU A 457 20.80 4.03 -19.69
N ILE A 458 19.95 3.17 -20.25
CA ILE A 458 18.75 2.69 -19.56
C ILE A 458 19.15 1.82 -18.34
N ILE A 459 20.15 0.95 -18.51
CA ILE A 459 20.67 0.09 -17.45
C ILE A 459 21.29 0.93 -16.32
N LYS A 460 22.04 1.97 -16.67
CA LYS A 460 22.63 2.92 -15.72
C LYS A 460 21.53 3.59 -14.86
N GLU A 461 20.48 4.09 -15.50
CA GLU A 461 19.36 4.72 -14.80
C GLU A 461 18.63 3.75 -13.85
N ILE A 462 18.41 2.50 -14.29
CA ILE A 462 17.80 1.46 -13.46
C ILE A 462 18.68 1.15 -12.24
N ARG A 463 19.97 0.93 -12.44
CA ARG A 463 20.94 0.65 -11.36
C ARG A 463 20.99 1.78 -10.35
N THR A 464 21.02 3.02 -10.81
CA THR A 464 21.03 4.21 -9.95
C THR A 464 19.79 4.23 -9.04
N ARG A 465 18.60 4.03 -9.59
CA ARG A 465 17.34 4.00 -8.83
C ARG A 465 17.24 2.82 -7.87
N ILE A 466 17.70 1.64 -8.29
CA ILE A 466 17.77 0.45 -7.42
C ILE A 466 18.67 0.75 -6.21
N ASN A 467 19.84 1.34 -6.42
CA ASN A 467 20.78 1.66 -5.36
C ASN A 467 20.18 2.63 -4.34
N PHE A 468 19.43 3.65 -4.78
CA PHE A 468 18.74 4.54 -3.84
C PHE A 468 17.72 3.82 -2.96
N ILE A 469 16.99 2.82 -3.50
CA ILE A 469 16.06 2.01 -2.70
C ILE A 469 16.81 1.14 -1.69
N LEU A 470 17.98 0.59 -2.07
CA LEU A 470 18.84 -0.18 -1.17
C LEU A 470 19.40 0.69 -0.04
N GLU A 471 19.82 1.93 -0.35
CA GLU A 471 20.36 2.89 0.61
C GLU A 471 19.32 3.25 1.70
N VAL A 472 18.04 3.34 1.36
CA VAL A 472 16.98 3.61 2.34
C VAL A 472 16.47 2.34 3.06
N GLY A 473 17.11 1.19 2.88
CA GLY A 473 16.81 -0.05 3.60
C GLY A 473 15.54 -0.78 3.16
N LEU A 474 15.10 -0.63 1.90
CA LEU A 474 13.90 -1.26 1.35
C LEU A 474 14.20 -2.44 0.41
N GLU A 475 15.30 -3.12 0.65
CA GLU A 475 15.82 -4.22 -0.16
C GLU A 475 14.90 -5.45 -0.29
N TYR A 476 13.97 -5.63 0.66
CA TYR A 476 13.02 -6.74 0.72
C TYR A 476 11.72 -6.51 -0.07
N LEU A 477 11.51 -5.31 -0.59
CA LEU A 477 10.34 -5.00 -1.42
C LEU A 477 10.53 -5.52 -2.84
N SER A 478 9.42 -5.78 -3.54
CA SER A 478 9.42 -6.04 -4.97
C SER A 478 8.80 -4.87 -5.74
N LEU A 479 9.15 -4.72 -7.04
CA LEU A 479 8.59 -3.65 -7.87
C LEU A 479 7.07 -3.78 -8.05
N HIS A 480 6.52 -5.00 -8.01
CA HIS A 480 5.07 -5.27 -8.09
C HIS A 480 4.32 -5.02 -6.78
N ARG A 481 5.00 -4.77 -5.67
CA ARG A 481 4.36 -4.47 -4.39
C ARG A 481 3.42 -3.27 -4.55
N SER A 482 2.14 -3.49 -4.26
CA SER A 482 1.13 -2.43 -4.35
C SER A 482 1.39 -1.33 -3.32
N ALA A 483 1.31 -0.06 -3.73
CA ALA A 483 1.47 1.09 -2.85
C ALA A 483 0.51 1.07 -1.65
N LYS A 484 -0.70 0.53 -1.81
CA LYS A 484 -1.69 0.39 -0.73
C LYS A 484 -1.27 -0.55 0.41
N THR A 485 -0.32 -1.44 0.15
CA THR A 485 0.15 -2.43 1.13
C THR A 485 1.42 -2.00 1.85
N LEU A 486 1.94 -0.83 1.50
CA LEU A 486 3.11 -0.25 2.15
C LEU A 486 2.72 0.36 3.50
N SER A 487 3.58 0.23 4.49
CA SER A 487 3.50 1.02 5.71
C SER A 487 3.78 2.50 5.40
N GLY A 488 3.38 3.39 6.31
CA GLY A 488 3.65 4.83 6.18
C GLY A 488 5.14 5.12 5.98
N GLY A 489 5.99 4.50 6.78
CA GLY A 489 7.44 4.66 6.68
C GLY A 489 8.05 4.07 5.40
N GLU A 490 7.56 2.91 4.91
CA GLU A 490 7.99 2.35 3.62
C GLU A 490 7.67 3.30 2.46
N ALA A 491 6.45 3.84 2.43
CA ALA A 491 6.02 4.77 1.39
C ALA A 491 6.83 6.07 1.41
N GLN A 492 7.11 6.60 2.59
CA GLN A 492 7.92 7.80 2.80
C GLN A 492 9.36 7.60 2.30
N ARG A 493 9.98 6.46 2.65
CA ARG A 493 11.35 6.13 2.20
C ARG A 493 11.45 5.90 0.70
N ILE A 494 10.43 5.31 0.06
CA ILE A 494 10.38 5.22 -1.40
C ILE A 494 10.40 6.61 -2.03
N ARG A 495 9.61 7.56 -1.49
CA ARG A 495 9.64 8.94 -1.98
C ARG A 495 10.99 9.61 -1.75
N LEU A 496 11.59 9.40 -0.56
CA LEU A 496 12.93 9.91 -0.28
C LEU A 496 13.94 9.39 -1.29
N ALA A 497 13.94 8.07 -1.57
CA ALA A 497 14.81 7.45 -2.57
C ALA A 497 14.59 8.08 -3.97
N THR A 498 13.35 8.34 -4.36
CA THR A 498 13.03 8.99 -5.64
C THR A 498 13.55 10.44 -5.67
N GLN A 499 13.44 11.18 -4.57
CA GLN A 499 13.94 12.57 -4.50
C GLN A 499 15.47 12.64 -4.50
N ILE A 500 16.16 11.74 -3.80
CA ILE A 500 17.63 11.63 -3.87
C ILE A 500 18.04 11.35 -5.32
N GLY A 501 17.30 10.48 -6.01
CA GLY A 501 17.56 10.14 -7.42
C GLY A 501 17.30 11.26 -8.42
N SER A 502 16.57 12.30 -8.05
CA SER A 502 16.34 13.47 -8.92
C SER A 502 17.54 14.41 -9.01
N GLU A 503 18.52 14.26 -8.10
CA GLU A 503 19.74 15.10 -8.00
C GLU A 503 19.44 16.62 -8.00
N LEU A 504 18.27 17.02 -7.52
CA LEU A 504 17.91 18.43 -7.40
C LEU A 504 18.83 19.12 -6.40
N MET A 505 19.21 20.37 -6.72
CA MET A 505 20.07 21.21 -5.90
C MET A 505 19.32 22.47 -5.46
N ASN A 506 19.74 23.05 -4.35
CA ASN A 506 19.18 24.27 -3.79
C ASN A 506 17.67 24.16 -3.48
N VAL A 507 17.24 23.01 -3.01
CA VAL A 507 15.87 22.72 -2.58
C VAL A 507 15.83 22.65 -1.06
N LEU A 508 14.71 23.05 -0.48
CA LEU A 508 14.38 22.84 0.93
C LEU A 508 13.50 21.60 1.05
N TYR A 509 14.02 20.53 1.63
CA TYR A 509 13.28 19.33 1.96
C TYR A 509 12.75 19.40 3.39
N VAL A 510 11.47 19.10 3.59
CA VAL A 510 10.84 18.99 4.90
C VAL A 510 10.29 17.58 5.07
N LEU A 511 10.81 16.84 6.06
CA LEU A 511 10.47 15.45 6.31
C LEU A 511 9.77 15.31 7.68
N ASP A 512 8.74 14.48 7.72
CA ASP A 512 7.98 14.16 8.93
C ASP A 512 8.35 12.77 9.44
N GLU A 513 9.09 12.71 10.54
CA GLU A 513 9.48 11.49 11.25
C GLU A 513 9.95 10.34 10.33
N PRO A 514 10.97 10.53 9.50
CA PRO A 514 11.38 9.51 8.51
C PRO A 514 11.98 8.23 9.13
N SER A 515 12.34 8.22 10.41
CA SER A 515 12.83 7.05 11.15
C SER A 515 11.73 6.08 11.59
N ILE A 516 10.44 6.43 11.39
CA ILE A 516 9.29 5.63 11.83
C ILE A 516 9.36 4.18 11.32
N GLY A 517 9.14 3.23 12.25
CA GLY A 517 9.10 1.79 11.94
C GLY A 517 10.45 1.23 11.50
N LEU A 518 11.54 1.98 11.70
CA LEU A 518 12.89 1.53 11.43
C LEU A 518 13.52 0.82 12.64
N HIS A 519 14.21 -0.25 12.34
CA HIS A 519 15.18 -0.80 13.26
C HIS A 519 16.43 0.10 13.29
N GLN A 520 17.13 0.19 14.44
CA GLN A 520 18.32 1.03 14.59
C GLN A 520 19.38 0.81 13.51
N ARG A 521 19.54 -0.42 13.01
CA ARG A 521 20.43 -0.73 11.90
C ARG A 521 20.07 0.05 10.63
N ASP A 522 18.78 0.17 10.35
CA ASP A 522 18.31 0.80 9.11
C ASP A 522 18.28 2.34 9.26
N ASN A 523 18.25 2.84 10.52
CA ASN A 523 18.27 4.26 10.83
C ASN A 523 19.59 4.94 10.41
N SER A 524 20.72 4.30 10.66
CA SER A 524 22.02 4.82 10.22
C SER A 524 22.16 4.94 8.70
N ARG A 525 21.51 4.06 7.92
CA ARG A 525 21.44 4.16 6.45
C ARG A 525 20.60 5.36 6.03
N LEU A 526 19.45 5.56 6.67
CA LEU A 526 18.59 6.72 6.43
C LEU A 526 19.35 8.03 6.71
N ILE A 527 20.04 8.12 7.84
CA ILE A 527 20.86 9.28 8.19
C ILE A 527 21.92 9.56 7.12
N SER A 528 22.60 8.53 6.64
CA SER A 528 23.58 8.67 5.55
C SER A 528 22.94 9.20 4.27
N SER A 529 21.73 8.74 3.93
CA SER A 529 20.98 9.21 2.77
C SER A 529 20.57 10.69 2.90
N LEU A 530 20.14 11.12 4.09
CA LEU A 530 19.78 12.52 4.37
C LEU A 530 21.03 13.43 4.32
N LYS A 531 22.16 12.96 4.84
CA LYS A 531 23.43 13.68 4.74
C LYS A 531 23.88 13.83 3.28
N ARG A 532 23.73 12.79 2.47
CA ARG A 532 23.99 12.87 1.03
C ARG A 532 23.09 13.89 0.35
N LEU A 533 21.78 13.92 0.67
CA LEU A 533 20.84 14.89 0.13
C LEU A 533 21.25 16.33 0.51
N ARG A 534 21.72 16.55 1.74
CA ARG A 534 22.31 17.82 2.18
C ARG A 534 23.58 18.16 1.38
N ASP A 535 24.50 17.20 1.23
CA ASP A 535 25.81 17.39 0.60
C ASP A 535 25.71 17.70 -0.90
N THR A 536 24.58 17.41 -1.55
CA THR A 536 24.26 17.87 -2.91
C THR A 536 23.85 19.36 -2.95
N GLY A 537 23.93 20.10 -1.85
CA GLY A 537 23.63 21.52 -1.78
C GLY A 537 22.18 21.84 -1.43
N ASN A 538 21.51 20.94 -0.70
CA ASN A 538 20.12 21.13 -0.25
C ASN A 538 20.05 21.44 1.25
N THR A 539 18.98 22.11 1.66
CA THR A 539 18.61 22.27 3.06
C THR A 539 17.60 21.19 3.43
N VAL A 540 17.86 20.46 4.53
CA VAL A 540 17.01 19.35 4.95
C VAL A 540 16.51 19.62 6.36
N ILE A 541 15.20 19.87 6.51
CA ILE A 541 14.52 19.99 7.81
C ILE A 541 13.84 18.67 8.10
N VAL A 542 14.09 18.08 9.27
CA VAL A 542 13.51 16.84 9.73
C VAL A 542 12.81 17.04 11.06
N VAL A 543 11.53 16.75 11.14
CA VAL A 543 10.82 16.66 12.42
C VAL A 543 11.08 15.28 12.98
N GLU A 544 11.75 15.17 14.15
CA GLU A 544 12.19 13.88 14.67
C GLU A 544 12.29 13.79 16.19
N HIS A 545 12.24 12.53 16.66
CA HIS A 545 12.35 12.16 18.07
C HIS A 545 13.45 11.12 18.33
N ASP A 546 13.99 10.52 17.29
CA ASP A 546 15.04 9.49 17.41
C ASP A 546 16.36 10.11 17.84
N ARG A 547 17.01 9.47 18.84
CA ARG A 547 18.28 9.97 19.43
C ARG A 547 19.39 10.06 18.39
N GLU A 548 19.58 9.01 17.57
CA GLU A 548 20.67 8.94 16.59
C GLU A 548 20.50 10.00 15.50
N MET A 549 19.25 10.26 15.10
CA MET A 549 18.94 11.33 14.14
C MET A 549 19.24 12.72 14.73
N ILE A 550 18.82 12.97 15.98
CA ILE A 550 19.07 14.25 16.69
C ILE A 550 20.58 14.48 16.84
N GLU A 551 21.34 13.47 17.28
CA GLU A 551 22.81 13.55 17.45
C GLU A 551 23.55 13.72 16.11
N SER A 552 22.94 13.33 15.00
CA SER A 552 23.49 13.46 13.64
C SER A 552 23.18 14.80 12.97
N ALA A 553 22.40 15.67 13.60
CA ALA A 553 22.01 16.96 13.06
C ALA A 553 23.19 17.96 13.04
N ASP A 554 23.28 18.77 11.99
CA ASP A 554 24.17 19.93 11.96
C ASP A 554 23.62 21.07 12.84
N PHE A 555 22.29 21.20 12.89
CA PHE A 555 21.59 22.25 13.65
C PHE A 555 20.34 21.68 14.30
N LEU A 556 20.11 21.99 15.57
CA LEU A 556 18.96 21.51 16.33
C LEU A 556 18.03 22.68 16.67
N VAL A 557 16.74 22.50 16.47
CA VAL A 557 15.68 23.39 16.93
C VAL A 557 14.76 22.60 17.87
N ASP A 558 14.80 22.95 19.15
CA ASP A 558 14.01 22.31 20.20
C ASP A 558 12.83 23.18 20.56
N ILE A 559 11.61 22.66 20.39
CA ILE A 559 10.35 23.39 20.54
C ILE A 559 9.59 22.87 21.75
N GLY A 560 9.21 23.79 22.63
CA GLY A 560 8.57 23.43 23.89
C GLY A 560 8.02 24.63 24.63
N PRO A 561 8.14 24.65 25.98
CA PRO A 561 8.68 23.59 26.86
C PRO A 561 7.75 22.38 27.06
N LYS A 562 6.44 22.52 26.81
CA LYS A 562 5.43 21.48 26.93
C LYS A 562 4.60 21.38 25.65
N ALA A 563 3.46 20.72 25.70
CA ALA A 563 2.53 20.54 24.59
C ALA A 563 1.38 21.56 24.60
N GLY A 564 0.69 21.71 23.46
CA GLY A 564 -0.48 22.58 23.31
C GLY A 564 -0.22 24.03 23.66
N VAL A 565 -1.11 24.64 24.47
CA VAL A 565 -1.00 26.03 24.88
C VAL A 565 0.25 26.35 25.72
N HIS A 566 0.83 25.32 26.33
CA HIS A 566 2.07 25.42 27.09
C HIS A 566 3.33 25.18 26.28
N GLY A 567 3.19 24.89 24.99
CA GLY A 567 4.25 24.76 24.00
C GLY A 567 4.41 26.01 23.12
N GLY A 568 4.94 25.83 21.93
CA GLY A 568 5.01 26.87 20.91
C GLY A 568 6.12 27.90 21.07
N GLU A 569 7.16 27.60 21.86
CA GLU A 569 8.32 28.45 22.04
C GLU A 569 9.60 27.74 21.58
N ILE A 570 10.59 28.46 21.09
CA ILE A 570 11.91 27.93 20.81
C ILE A 570 12.72 27.91 22.11
N ILE A 571 13.09 26.69 22.53
CA ILE A 571 13.91 26.49 23.74
C ILE A 571 15.40 26.53 23.39
N ASN A 572 15.76 25.88 22.26
CA ASN A 572 17.11 25.88 21.70
C ASN A 572 17.04 26.04 20.18
N ALA A 573 17.96 26.79 19.61
CA ALA A 573 18.22 26.88 18.19
C ALA A 573 19.72 27.13 17.99
N ALA A 574 20.50 26.04 17.85
CA ALA A 574 21.96 26.11 17.78
C ALA A 574 22.56 24.90 17.04
N PRO A 575 23.81 24.96 16.58
CA PRO A 575 24.54 23.79 16.17
C PRO A 575 24.51 22.72 17.28
N PHE A 576 24.32 21.44 16.89
CA PHE A 576 24.20 20.35 17.90
C PHE A 576 25.36 20.33 18.91
N SER A 577 26.57 20.60 18.47
CA SER A 577 27.77 20.67 19.30
C SER A 577 27.78 21.77 20.38
N GLU A 578 26.92 22.78 20.25
CA GLU A 578 26.83 23.92 21.17
C GLU A 578 25.64 23.83 22.13
N ILE A 579 24.79 22.78 21.98
CA ILE A 579 23.62 22.58 22.82
C ILE A 579 24.01 22.22 24.24
N LYS A 580 23.57 23.06 25.20
CA LYS A 580 23.77 22.84 26.62
C LYS A 580 22.50 22.33 27.27
N VAL A 581 22.66 21.60 28.39
CA VAL A 581 21.54 21.21 29.22
C VAL A 581 20.81 22.46 29.74
N ASN A 582 19.51 22.48 29.53
CA ASN A 582 18.63 23.52 30.01
C ASN A 582 17.29 22.91 30.53
N ASN A 583 16.26 23.69 30.61
CA ASN A 583 14.93 23.23 31.05
C ASN A 583 14.17 22.38 30.02
N SER A 584 14.78 22.04 28.87
CA SER A 584 14.18 21.16 27.87
C SER A 584 14.24 19.70 28.32
N PHE A 585 13.16 18.97 28.09
CA PHE A 585 13.16 17.51 28.25
C PHE A 585 14.13 16.84 27.29
N THR A 586 14.19 17.31 26.03
CA THR A 586 15.09 16.78 25.01
C THR A 586 16.55 16.80 25.49
N THR A 587 17.03 17.95 25.93
CA THR A 587 18.43 18.08 26.37
C THR A 587 18.73 17.26 27.63
N LYS A 588 17.80 17.16 28.57
CA LYS A 588 17.96 16.32 29.79
C LYS A 588 18.09 14.84 29.45
N TYR A 589 17.30 14.33 28.48
CA TYR A 589 17.43 12.94 28.02
C TYR A 589 18.71 12.70 27.21
N LEU A 590 19.09 13.61 26.33
CA LEU A 590 20.32 13.48 25.51
C LEU A 590 21.58 13.46 26.39
N HIS A 591 21.64 14.28 27.43
CA HIS A 591 22.77 14.35 28.34
C HIS A 591 22.69 13.37 29.52
N GLY A 592 21.64 12.54 29.59
CA GLY A 592 21.50 11.46 30.60
C GLY A 592 21.05 11.91 31.98
N GLU A 593 20.64 13.19 32.15
CA GLU A 593 20.01 13.66 33.41
C GLU A 593 18.66 13.00 33.67
N MET A 594 17.93 12.69 32.60
CA MET A 594 16.72 11.89 32.63
C MET A 594 16.93 10.63 31.79
N LYS A 595 16.39 9.52 32.26
CA LYS A 595 16.44 8.25 31.55
C LYS A 595 15.24 7.37 31.92
N ILE A 596 14.87 6.48 31.01
CA ILE A 596 13.87 5.46 31.27
C ILE A 596 14.56 4.33 32.04
N GLU A 597 14.12 4.11 33.28
CA GLU A 597 14.74 3.13 34.19
C GLU A 597 14.44 1.70 33.76
N ILE A 598 15.47 0.84 33.91
CA ILE A 598 15.36 -0.59 33.66
C ILE A 598 14.81 -1.24 34.94
N PRO A 599 13.76 -2.08 34.85
CA PRO A 599 13.21 -2.76 36.03
C PRO A 599 14.25 -3.65 36.71
N GLN A 600 14.40 -3.53 38.04
CA GLN A 600 15.32 -4.36 38.80
C GLN A 600 14.96 -5.85 38.78
N LYS A 601 13.66 -6.17 38.64
CA LYS A 601 13.16 -7.55 38.56
C LYS A 601 12.17 -7.65 37.40
N ARG A 602 12.36 -8.65 36.55
CA ARG A 602 11.42 -8.98 35.49
C ARG A 602 10.26 -9.81 36.02
N ARG A 603 9.05 -9.56 35.53
CA ARG A 603 7.88 -10.36 35.87
C ARG A 603 8.01 -11.73 35.19
N LYS A 604 7.69 -12.79 35.92
CA LYS A 604 7.70 -14.17 35.38
C LYS A 604 6.35 -14.55 34.75
N GLY A 605 5.38 -13.66 34.81
CA GLY A 605 4.01 -13.93 34.43
C GLY A 605 3.27 -14.83 35.43
N ASN A 606 2.09 -15.30 34.99
CA ASN A 606 1.21 -16.14 35.83
C ASN A 606 1.44 -17.66 35.68
N GLY A 607 2.54 -18.06 35.03
CA GLY A 607 2.89 -19.45 34.74
C GLY A 607 2.18 -20.08 33.54
N LYS A 608 1.20 -19.38 32.94
CA LYS A 608 0.50 -19.80 31.70
C LYS A 608 1.14 -19.17 30.49
N LYS A 609 1.00 -19.81 29.32
CA LYS A 609 1.54 -19.30 28.06
C LYS A 609 0.63 -19.61 26.88
N ILE A 610 0.63 -18.76 25.85
CA ILE A 610 0.15 -19.07 24.51
C ILE A 610 1.31 -19.69 23.73
N SER A 611 1.02 -20.76 23.01
CA SER A 611 2.00 -21.42 22.14
C SER A 611 1.40 -21.61 20.76
N LEU A 612 1.82 -20.80 19.79
CA LEU A 612 1.51 -20.93 18.36
C LEU A 612 2.65 -21.72 17.71
N LEU A 613 2.32 -22.87 17.10
CA LEU A 613 3.29 -23.78 16.53
C LEU A 613 3.19 -23.82 15.01
N GLY A 614 4.33 -23.79 14.35
CA GLY A 614 4.43 -24.02 12.91
C GLY A 614 3.81 -22.91 12.05
N ALA A 615 3.92 -21.65 12.44
CA ALA A 615 3.43 -20.52 11.63
C ALA A 615 4.24 -20.42 10.32
N ASN A 616 3.53 -20.43 9.17
CA ASN A 616 4.10 -20.49 7.84
C ASN A 616 3.32 -19.59 6.87
N GLY A 617 3.51 -18.28 6.98
CA GLY A 617 2.86 -17.30 6.10
C GLY A 617 3.87 -16.32 5.52
N HIS A 618 3.73 -15.92 4.27
CA HIS A 618 4.66 -15.02 3.57
C HIS A 618 6.11 -15.50 3.68
N ASN A 619 6.93 -14.77 4.47
CA ASN A 619 8.33 -15.12 4.68
C ASN A 619 8.59 -15.98 5.94
N LEU A 620 7.58 -16.32 6.74
CA LEU A 620 7.75 -17.15 7.93
C LEU A 620 8.17 -18.59 7.58
N LYS A 621 9.12 -19.13 8.32
CA LYS A 621 9.74 -20.45 8.07
C LYS A 621 9.41 -21.44 9.19
N ASN A 622 8.14 -21.85 9.28
CA ASN A 622 7.65 -22.83 10.26
C ASN A 622 7.99 -22.41 11.70
N VAL A 623 7.55 -21.22 12.11
CA VAL A 623 7.95 -20.56 13.35
C VAL A 623 7.09 -21.02 14.53
N ASP A 624 7.75 -21.28 15.67
CA ASP A 624 7.09 -21.57 16.96
C ASP A 624 7.19 -20.36 17.89
N LEU A 625 6.05 -19.77 18.25
CA LEU A 625 5.96 -18.59 19.10
C LEU A 625 5.40 -18.97 20.48
N HIS A 626 6.09 -18.55 21.54
CA HIS A 626 5.66 -18.72 22.93
C HIS A 626 5.55 -17.38 23.62
N ILE A 627 4.37 -17.06 24.16
CA ILE A 627 4.09 -15.80 24.85
C ILE A 627 3.70 -16.12 26.30
N PRO A 628 4.49 -15.75 27.32
CA PRO A 628 4.10 -15.87 28.71
C PRO A 628 2.96 -14.89 29.02
N LEU A 629 1.91 -15.34 29.72
CA LEU A 629 0.79 -14.51 30.10
C LEU A 629 1.06 -13.71 31.37
N GLY A 630 0.48 -12.50 31.45
CA GLY A 630 0.71 -11.57 32.56
C GLY A 630 2.08 -10.88 32.48
N THR A 631 2.59 -10.63 31.29
CA THR A 631 3.88 -9.96 31.02
C THR A 631 3.76 -8.86 29.97
N LEU A 632 4.73 -7.95 29.97
CA LEU A 632 5.02 -7.07 28.86
C LEU A 632 6.00 -7.79 27.92
N THR A 633 5.51 -8.27 26.79
CA THR A 633 6.30 -9.00 25.78
C THR A 633 6.55 -8.12 24.54
N CYS A 634 7.81 -7.94 24.16
CA CYS A 634 8.18 -7.23 22.93
C CYS A 634 8.51 -8.21 21.79
N ILE A 635 7.94 -7.96 20.61
CA ILE A 635 8.30 -8.61 19.37
C ILE A 635 9.21 -7.66 18.60
N THR A 636 10.47 -8.06 18.42
CA THR A 636 11.53 -7.22 17.82
C THR A 636 12.07 -7.83 16.53
N GLY A 637 12.96 -7.13 15.86
CA GLY A 637 13.63 -7.57 14.64
C GLY A 637 13.57 -6.53 13.52
N VAL A 638 14.42 -6.65 12.51
CA VAL A 638 14.52 -5.70 11.39
C VAL A 638 13.23 -5.54 10.61
N SER A 639 13.11 -4.45 9.84
CA SER A 639 11.96 -4.22 8.96
C SER A 639 11.84 -5.37 7.95
N GLY A 640 10.59 -5.85 7.70
CA GLY A 640 10.36 -7.00 6.81
C GLY A 640 10.73 -8.37 7.36
N SER A 641 11.15 -8.52 8.63
CA SER A 641 11.52 -9.82 9.23
C SER A 641 10.36 -10.80 9.46
N GLY A 642 9.10 -10.33 9.34
CA GLY A 642 7.91 -11.17 9.47
C GLY A 642 7.08 -10.91 10.73
N LYS A 643 7.39 -9.90 11.55
CA LYS A 643 6.67 -9.53 12.79
C LYS A 643 5.17 -9.39 12.58
N SER A 644 4.76 -8.54 11.63
CA SER A 644 3.33 -8.29 11.35
C SER A 644 2.64 -9.53 10.78
N THR A 645 3.35 -10.35 9.99
CA THR A 645 2.81 -11.64 9.50
C THR A 645 2.53 -12.59 10.66
N LEU A 646 3.46 -12.69 11.61
CA LEU A 646 3.32 -13.58 12.77
C LEU A 646 2.19 -13.13 13.71
N ILE A 647 2.09 -11.84 13.98
CA ILE A 647 1.15 -11.31 14.98
C ILE A 647 -0.19 -10.91 14.33
N HIS A 648 -0.22 -9.99 13.36
CA HIS A 648 -1.46 -9.44 12.79
C HIS A 648 -2.15 -10.34 11.76
N HIS A 649 -1.36 -11.17 11.06
CA HIS A 649 -1.91 -12.05 10.02
C HIS A 649 -2.06 -13.51 10.45
N THR A 650 -1.42 -13.92 11.56
CA THR A 650 -1.53 -15.30 12.07
C THR A 650 -2.14 -15.33 13.46
N LEU A 651 -1.47 -14.80 14.51
CA LEU A 651 -1.92 -14.93 15.89
C LEU A 651 -3.25 -14.21 16.16
N TYR A 652 -3.36 -12.92 15.79
CA TYR A 652 -4.56 -12.12 16.05
C TYR A 652 -5.83 -12.69 15.39
N PRO A 653 -5.83 -13.09 14.12
CA PRO A 653 -7.01 -13.71 13.50
C PRO A 653 -7.44 -15.00 14.20
N ILE A 654 -6.49 -15.83 14.68
CA ILE A 654 -6.81 -17.05 15.43
C ILE A 654 -7.53 -16.70 16.74
N LEU A 655 -6.97 -15.76 17.52
CA LEU A 655 -7.56 -15.32 18.79
C LEU A 655 -8.93 -14.68 18.55
N ASN A 656 -9.05 -13.83 17.54
CA ASN A 656 -10.29 -13.15 17.20
C ASN A 656 -11.39 -14.12 16.73
N ALA A 657 -11.02 -15.15 15.95
CA ALA A 657 -11.95 -16.20 15.54
C ALA A 657 -12.45 -17.00 16.76
N HIS A 658 -11.56 -17.35 17.68
CA HIS A 658 -11.92 -18.14 18.87
C HIS A 658 -12.78 -17.35 19.86
N ILE A 659 -12.47 -16.06 20.12
CA ILE A 659 -13.13 -15.26 21.17
C ILE A 659 -14.40 -14.58 20.63
N TYR A 660 -14.37 -14.08 19.38
CA TYR A 660 -15.45 -13.25 18.82
C TYR A 660 -16.10 -13.81 17.55
N ASN A 661 -15.78 -15.05 17.15
CA ASN A 661 -16.20 -15.63 15.88
C ASN A 661 -15.83 -14.76 14.66
N GLY A 662 -14.64 -14.15 14.71
CA GLY A 662 -14.14 -13.28 13.65
C GLY A 662 -13.90 -14.04 12.34
N VAL A 663 -14.18 -13.40 11.21
CA VAL A 663 -14.21 -14.01 9.86
C VAL A 663 -12.84 -13.96 9.16
N LYS A 664 -11.85 -13.24 9.74
CA LYS A 664 -10.55 -13.09 9.10
C LYS A 664 -9.74 -14.37 9.22
N LYS A 665 -9.42 -14.97 8.06
CA LYS A 665 -8.65 -16.22 7.99
C LYS A 665 -7.20 -15.98 8.40
N PRO A 666 -6.64 -16.77 9.33
CA PRO A 666 -5.22 -16.70 9.69
C PRO A 666 -4.36 -17.25 8.54
N MET A 667 -3.07 -16.85 8.51
CA MET A 667 -2.07 -17.51 7.71
C MET A 667 -1.85 -18.95 8.21
N GLU A 668 -1.19 -19.78 7.40
CA GLU A 668 -0.96 -21.18 7.70
C GLU A 668 -0.20 -21.37 9.02
N TYR A 669 -0.67 -22.31 9.85
CA TYR A 669 -0.05 -22.72 11.10
C TYR A 669 -0.43 -24.17 11.42
N LYS A 670 0.33 -24.85 12.28
CA LYS A 670 0.06 -26.24 12.67
C LYS A 670 -0.95 -26.34 13.81
N SER A 671 -0.72 -25.64 14.89
CA SER A 671 -1.59 -25.67 16.07
C SER A 671 -1.34 -24.48 16.99
N ILE A 672 -2.31 -24.22 17.86
CA ILE A 672 -2.18 -23.22 18.94
C ILE A 672 -2.70 -23.83 20.25
N LYS A 673 -2.06 -23.48 21.38
CA LYS A 673 -2.42 -23.91 22.72
C LYS A 673 -2.44 -22.72 23.67
N GLY A 674 -3.28 -22.79 24.73
CA GLY A 674 -3.34 -21.75 25.75
C GLY A 674 -4.34 -20.64 25.47
N ILE A 675 -5.17 -20.74 24.42
CA ILE A 675 -6.20 -19.74 24.12
C ILE A 675 -7.27 -19.71 25.20
N GLU A 676 -7.56 -20.84 25.83
CA GLU A 676 -8.54 -21.02 26.91
C GLU A 676 -8.25 -20.15 28.14
N PHE A 677 -7.06 -19.60 28.25
CA PHE A 677 -6.69 -18.69 29.35
C PHE A 677 -7.04 -17.23 29.07
N LEU A 678 -7.51 -16.92 27.88
CA LEU A 678 -7.89 -15.57 27.47
C LEU A 678 -9.40 -15.45 27.33
N ASP A 679 -9.93 -14.33 27.78
CA ASP A 679 -11.34 -13.97 27.59
C ASP A 679 -11.54 -12.84 26.57
N LYS A 680 -10.48 -12.08 26.30
CA LYS A 680 -10.54 -10.92 25.41
C LYS A 680 -9.22 -10.71 24.66
N VAL A 681 -9.31 -10.32 23.39
CA VAL A 681 -8.18 -9.82 22.59
C VAL A 681 -8.48 -8.42 22.07
N ILE A 682 -7.52 -7.51 22.21
CA ILE A 682 -7.65 -6.11 21.78
C ILE A 682 -6.44 -5.77 20.93
N GLU A 683 -6.71 -5.42 19.68
CA GLU A 683 -5.69 -4.91 18.75
C GLU A 683 -5.72 -3.38 18.74
N ILE A 684 -4.58 -2.75 18.96
CA ILE A 684 -4.40 -1.30 18.96
C ILE A 684 -3.39 -0.96 17.87
N ASP A 685 -3.92 -0.64 16.68
CA ASP A 685 -3.16 -0.27 15.51
C ASP A 685 -3.06 1.25 15.32
N GLN A 686 -2.23 1.70 14.38
CA GLN A 686 -2.03 3.11 14.03
C GLN A 686 -3.13 3.69 13.13
N ASN A 687 -4.15 2.92 12.75
CA ASN A 687 -5.22 3.42 11.92
C ASN A 687 -5.97 4.57 12.61
N PRO A 688 -6.43 5.59 11.87
CA PRO A 688 -7.20 6.68 12.43
C PRO A 688 -8.45 6.18 13.18
N ILE A 689 -8.85 6.87 14.24
CA ILE A 689 -10.07 6.58 15.03
C ILE A 689 -11.37 6.82 14.23
N GLY A 690 -11.25 7.33 13.02
CA GLY A 690 -12.35 7.52 12.07
C GLY A 690 -11.84 8.14 10.78
N ARG A 691 -12.67 8.08 9.73
CA ARG A 691 -12.29 8.53 8.38
C ARG A 691 -12.95 9.85 7.97
N THR A 692 -13.73 10.44 8.85
CA THR A 692 -14.49 11.67 8.56
C THR A 692 -14.20 12.75 9.60
N PRO A 693 -14.33 14.02 9.27
CA PRO A 693 -14.17 15.14 10.21
C PRO A 693 -15.14 15.09 11.40
N ARG A 694 -16.18 14.27 11.32
CA ARG A 694 -17.15 14.06 12.41
C ARG A 694 -16.68 13.08 13.48
N SER A 695 -15.67 12.28 13.18
CA SER A 695 -15.04 11.41 14.18
C SER A 695 -14.04 12.24 14.98
N ASN A 696 -14.08 12.15 16.30
CA ASN A 696 -13.21 12.88 17.20
C ASN A 696 -12.98 12.09 18.51
N PRO A 697 -12.05 12.49 19.39
CA PRO A 697 -11.78 11.81 20.65
C PRO A 697 -13.01 11.59 21.53
N ALA A 698 -13.88 12.60 21.63
CA ALA A 698 -15.08 12.51 22.47
C ALA A 698 -16.09 11.47 21.95
N THR A 699 -16.25 11.34 20.63
CA THR A 699 -17.15 10.33 20.06
C THR A 699 -16.56 8.92 20.12
N TYR A 700 -15.26 8.78 19.88
CA TYR A 700 -14.61 7.48 19.90
C TYR A 700 -14.59 6.85 21.29
N THR A 701 -14.28 7.62 22.32
CA THR A 701 -14.28 7.19 23.72
C THR A 701 -15.68 7.03 24.30
N ASN A 702 -16.72 7.36 23.54
CA ASN A 702 -18.13 7.42 23.93
C ASN A 702 -18.44 8.43 25.05
N VAL A 703 -17.48 9.25 25.48
CA VAL A 703 -17.71 10.28 26.51
C VAL A 703 -18.72 11.33 26.05
N PHE A 704 -18.80 11.56 24.75
CA PHE A 704 -19.76 12.49 24.15
C PHE A 704 -21.22 12.09 24.36
N THR A 705 -21.52 10.81 24.52
CA THR A 705 -22.87 10.34 24.86
C THR A 705 -23.30 10.80 26.25
N GLU A 706 -22.41 10.71 27.24
CA GLU A 706 -22.65 11.20 28.58
C GLU A 706 -22.74 12.73 28.62
N ILE A 707 -21.89 13.45 27.85
CA ILE A 707 -21.95 14.90 27.72
C ILE A 707 -23.29 15.34 27.12
N ARG A 708 -23.78 14.71 26.06
CA ARG A 708 -25.10 15.00 25.46
C ARG A 708 -26.25 14.77 26.44
N THR A 709 -26.17 13.69 27.23
CA THR A 709 -27.14 13.37 28.25
C THR A 709 -27.16 14.43 29.33
N LEU A 710 -25.99 14.90 29.76
CA LEU A 710 -25.85 16.00 30.72
C LEU A 710 -26.50 17.29 30.18
N PHE A 711 -26.21 17.68 28.92
CA PHE A 711 -26.79 18.87 28.31
C PHE A 711 -28.31 18.77 28.18
N ALA A 712 -28.87 17.59 27.88
CA ALA A 712 -30.29 17.38 27.83
C ALA A 712 -30.99 17.44 29.22
N SER A 713 -30.23 17.23 30.29
CA SER A 713 -30.75 17.33 31.66
C SER A 713 -30.76 18.75 32.23
N ILE A 714 -30.17 19.73 31.52
CA ILE A 714 -30.16 21.13 31.96
C ILE A 714 -31.60 21.68 31.90
N PRO A 715 -32.04 22.49 32.88
CA PRO A 715 -33.41 23.02 32.96
C PRO A 715 -33.86 23.72 31.66
N GLU A 716 -33.00 24.53 31.05
CA GLU A 716 -33.28 25.20 29.80
C GLU A 716 -33.56 24.23 28.62
N ALA A 717 -32.78 23.14 28.53
CA ALA A 717 -32.99 22.10 27.52
C ALA A 717 -34.29 21.33 27.76
N GLN A 718 -34.63 21.06 29.02
CA GLN A 718 -35.88 20.40 29.42
C GLN A 718 -37.09 21.27 29.10
N ILE A 719 -37.05 22.58 29.38
CA ILE A 719 -38.13 23.53 29.05
C ILE A 719 -38.38 23.56 27.52
N ARG A 720 -37.30 23.51 26.73
CA ARG A 720 -37.40 23.47 25.26
C ARG A 720 -37.70 22.09 24.69
N GLY A 721 -37.83 21.06 25.51
CA GLY A 721 -38.07 19.67 25.11
C GLY A 721 -36.92 19.02 24.34
N TYR A 722 -35.69 19.49 24.56
CA TYR A 722 -34.48 19.01 23.87
C TYR A 722 -34.05 17.66 24.46
N LYS A 723 -34.01 16.65 23.59
CA LYS A 723 -33.51 15.31 23.90
C LYS A 723 -31.98 15.21 23.61
N PRO A 724 -31.26 14.18 24.09
CA PRO A 724 -29.82 14.00 23.82
C PRO A 724 -29.45 14.01 22.33
N GLY A 725 -30.39 13.64 21.43
CA GLY A 725 -30.20 13.71 19.97
C GLY A 725 -30.03 15.13 19.45
N ARG A 726 -30.64 16.16 20.10
CA ARG A 726 -30.48 17.58 19.73
C ARG A 726 -29.02 18.04 19.81
N PHE A 727 -28.29 17.53 20.77
CA PHE A 727 -26.90 17.85 21.02
C PHE A 727 -25.92 16.95 20.22
N SER A 728 -26.40 16.19 19.24
CA SER A 728 -25.59 15.40 18.34
C SER A 728 -25.38 16.12 17.01
N PHE A 729 -24.13 16.34 16.62
CA PHE A 729 -23.80 16.86 15.31
C PHE A 729 -23.98 15.83 14.17
N ASN A 730 -24.27 14.56 14.48
CA ASN A 730 -24.52 13.51 13.50
C ASN A 730 -26.03 13.37 13.16
N VAL A 731 -26.92 13.91 13.99
CA VAL A 731 -28.36 13.77 13.86
C VAL A 731 -28.98 15.10 13.44
N ALA A 732 -29.92 15.08 12.50
CA ALA A 732 -30.67 16.28 12.09
C ALA A 732 -31.45 16.90 13.26
N GLY A 733 -31.68 18.21 13.18
CA GLY A 733 -32.44 19.01 14.16
C GLY A 733 -31.62 19.92 15.04
N GLY A 734 -30.43 19.53 15.51
CA GLY A 734 -29.56 20.38 16.31
C GLY A 734 -28.26 20.79 15.63
N ARG A 735 -27.87 20.06 14.58
CA ARG A 735 -26.65 20.32 13.80
C ARG A 735 -26.85 21.46 12.79
N CYS A 736 -25.75 22.05 12.34
CA CYS A 736 -25.74 22.91 11.17
C CYS A 736 -26.04 22.06 9.91
N GLU A 737 -27.12 22.36 9.21
CA GLU A 737 -27.51 21.58 8.03
C GLU A 737 -26.62 21.90 6.81
N THR A 738 -26.01 23.08 6.72
CA THR A 738 -25.11 23.48 5.64
C THR A 738 -23.88 22.59 5.54
N CYS A 739 -23.21 22.29 6.68
CA CYS A 739 -22.07 21.37 6.73
C CYS A 739 -22.44 19.97 7.22
N GLY A 740 -23.75 19.72 7.47
CA GLY A 740 -24.22 18.46 8.03
C GLY A 740 -23.58 18.07 9.38
N GLY A 741 -23.16 19.09 10.19
CA GLY A 741 -22.51 18.89 11.47
C GLY A 741 -21.00 18.63 11.41
N GLY A 742 -20.37 18.72 10.26
CA GLY A 742 -18.91 18.57 10.12
C GLY A 742 -18.09 19.75 10.63
N GLY A 743 -18.70 20.97 10.62
CA GLY A 743 -18.01 22.22 10.91
C GLY A 743 -17.21 22.77 9.73
N ILE A 744 -16.84 21.92 8.81
CA ILE A 744 -16.04 22.20 7.62
C ILE A 744 -16.74 21.67 6.36
N LYS A 745 -16.42 22.29 5.22
CA LYS A 745 -16.77 21.77 3.88
C LYS A 745 -15.52 21.19 3.25
N VAL A 746 -15.64 20.06 2.60
CA VAL A 746 -14.53 19.44 1.86
C VAL A 746 -14.68 19.83 0.40
N VAL A 747 -13.66 20.45 -0.17
CA VAL A 747 -13.55 20.72 -1.59
C VAL A 747 -12.64 19.63 -2.18
N GLU A 748 -13.25 18.67 -2.84
CA GLU A 748 -12.51 17.58 -3.49
C GLU A 748 -11.77 18.11 -4.71
N MET A 749 -10.46 17.88 -4.77
CA MET A 749 -9.60 18.28 -5.87
C MET A 749 -9.10 17.04 -6.62
N ASN A 750 -9.29 17.01 -7.95
CA ASN A 750 -8.99 15.82 -8.76
C ASN A 750 -7.51 15.39 -8.78
N PHE A 751 -6.56 16.31 -8.59
CA PHE A 751 -5.12 16.06 -8.68
C PHE A 751 -4.30 16.56 -7.49
N LEU A 752 -4.94 17.20 -6.52
CA LEU A 752 -4.34 17.77 -5.31
C LEU A 752 -5.04 17.20 -4.07
N PRO A 753 -4.44 17.32 -2.88
CA PRO A 753 -5.12 17.00 -1.62
C PRO A 753 -6.40 17.78 -1.47
N ASP A 754 -7.43 17.16 -0.87
CA ASP A 754 -8.69 17.81 -0.57
C ASP A 754 -8.48 19.04 0.32
N VAL A 755 -9.15 20.13 0.01
CA VAL A 755 -9.10 21.39 0.81
C VAL A 755 -10.27 21.41 1.78
N TYR A 756 -9.98 21.70 3.04
CA TYR A 756 -10.95 21.80 4.12
C TYR A 756 -11.20 23.28 4.46
N VAL A 757 -12.41 23.76 4.20
CA VAL A 757 -12.80 25.15 4.43
C VAL A 757 -13.82 25.21 5.55
N GLU A 758 -13.70 26.16 6.48
CA GLU A 758 -14.69 26.36 7.52
C GLU A 758 -16.10 26.63 6.96
N CYS A 759 -17.11 26.12 7.62
CA CYS A 759 -18.48 26.36 7.22
C CYS A 759 -18.90 27.81 7.54
N GLU A 760 -19.18 28.61 6.54
CA GLU A 760 -19.61 29.99 6.67
C GLU A 760 -20.85 30.18 7.57
N SER A 761 -21.82 29.23 7.51
CA SER A 761 -23.07 29.31 8.26
C SER A 761 -22.91 29.11 9.77
N CYS A 762 -22.04 28.19 10.19
CA CYS A 762 -21.81 27.89 11.61
C CYS A 762 -20.43 28.31 12.12
N GLN A 763 -19.55 28.82 11.27
CA GLN A 763 -18.19 29.27 11.64
C GLN A 763 -17.47 28.18 12.47
N GLY A 764 -17.39 26.97 11.92
CA GLY A 764 -16.75 25.82 12.57
C GLY A 764 -17.56 25.18 13.71
N LYS A 765 -18.60 25.83 14.24
CA LYS A 765 -19.29 25.44 15.50
C LYS A 765 -20.20 24.19 15.39
N ARG A 766 -20.39 23.62 14.21
CA ARG A 766 -21.10 22.34 13.95
C ARG A 766 -22.60 22.32 14.22
N TYR A 767 -23.14 23.25 15.03
CA TYR A 767 -24.52 23.29 15.49
C TYR A 767 -25.25 24.52 14.99
N ASN A 768 -26.59 24.49 15.03
CA ASN A 768 -27.41 25.66 14.85
C ASN A 768 -27.41 26.56 16.10
N ARG A 769 -27.77 27.82 15.92
CA ARG A 769 -27.74 28.85 16.97
C ARG A 769 -28.53 28.46 18.22
N GLU A 770 -29.73 27.90 18.05
CA GLU A 770 -30.63 27.53 19.15
C GLU A 770 -30.03 26.44 20.05
N THR A 771 -29.29 25.47 19.50
CA THR A 771 -28.62 24.41 20.29
C THR A 771 -27.45 24.99 21.08
N LEU A 772 -26.76 26.02 20.54
CA LEU A 772 -25.63 26.67 21.21
C LEU A 772 -26.04 27.61 22.36
N GLU A 773 -27.31 27.98 22.44
CA GLU A 773 -27.85 28.79 23.55
C GLU A 773 -27.86 28.04 24.88
N VAL A 774 -28.06 26.69 24.84
CA VAL A 774 -28.05 25.85 26.05
C VAL A 774 -26.63 25.76 26.60
N ARG A 775 -26.42 26.15 27.86
CA ARG A 775 -25.10 26.25 28.50
C ARG A 775 -25.00 25.47 29.79
N TYR A 776 -23.93 24.72 29.95
CA TYR A 776 -23.51 24.09 31.20
C TYR A 776 -22.31 24.83 31.79
N LYS A 777 -22.40 25.36 33.01
CA LYS A 777 -21.36 26.21 33.62
C LYS A 777 -20.87 27.32 32.67
N GLY A 778 -21.81 27.96 31.92
CA GLY A 778 -21.51 29.04 31.02
C GLY A 778 -20.98 28.61 29.63
N LYS A 779 -20.72 27.34 29.37
CA LYS A 779 -20.18 26.82 28.11
C LYS A 779 -21.26 26.10 27.28
N SER A 780 -21.32 26.38 25.98
CA SER A 780 -22.15 25.67 25.02
C SER A 780 -21.58 24.28 24.71
N ILE A 781 -22.34 23.44 24.02
CA ILE A 781 -21.87 22.11 23.60
C ILE A 781 -20.65 22.21 22.67
N ASN A 782 -20.58 23.24 21.84
CA ASN A 782 -19.42 23.48 20.98
C ASN A 782 -18.21 23.92 21.80
N ASP A 783 -18.38 24.84 22.79
CA ASP A 783 -17.28 25.28 23.66
C ASP A 783 -16.66 24.08 24.38
N VAL A 784 -17.49 23.08 24.77
CA VAL A 784 -16.99 21.84 25.38
C VAL A 784 -16.19 20.99 24.38
N LEU A 785 -16.61 20.94 23.12
CA LEU A 785 -15.84 20.22 22.08
C LEU A 785 -14.49 20.92 21.77
N GLU A 786 -14.44 22.25 21.91
CA GLU A 786 -13.21 23.04 21.72
C GLU A 786 -12.29 23.04 22.97
N MET A 787 -12.77 22.55 24.12
CA MET A 787 -11.90 22.38 25.30
C MET A 787 -10.81 21.37 25.04
N THR A 788 -9.61 21.63 25.54
CA THR A 788 -8.56 20.62 25.69
C THR A 788 -8.99 19.58 26.72
N ILE A 789 -8.42 18.39 26.66
CA ILE A 789 -8.69 17.35 27.67
C ILE A 789 -8.24 17.84 29.05
N GLU A 790 -7.11 18.55 29.12
CA GLU A 790 -6.60 19.14 30.36
C GLU A 790 -7.60 20.11 31.01
N ASP A 791 -8.24 20.99 30.22
CA ASP A 791 -9.28 21.90 30.71
C ASP A 791 -10.59 21.17 31.05
N ALA A 792 -10.91 20.11 30.33
CA ALA A 792 -12.14 19.37 30.50
C ALA A 792 -12.15 18.52 31.79
N VAL A 793 -10.99 18.02 32.23
CA VAL A 793 -10.88 17.21 33.47
C VAL A 793 -11.43 17.98 34.71
N PRO A 794 -10.95 19.17 35.08
CA PRO A 794 -11.51 19.92 36.21
C PRO A 794 -12.93 20.45 35.95
N PHE A 795 -13.28 20.73 34.66
CA PHE A 795 -14.63 21.19 34.34
C PHE A 795 -15.70 20.14 34.65
N PHE A 796 -15.42 18.85 34.41
CA PHE A 796 -16.32 17.74 34.67
C PHE A 796 -16.01 16.94 35.95
N GLU A 797 -15.21 17.45 36.86
CA GLU A 797 -14.80 16.79 38.11
C GLU A 797 -15.98 16.16 38.86
N LYS A 798 -17.13 16.86 38.90
CA LYS A 798 -18.33 16.39 39.64
C LYS A 798 -19.19 15.38 38.85
N ILE A 799 -18.77 14.95 37.68
CA ILE A 799 -19.50 13.99 36.81
C ILE A 799 -18.63 12.74 36.63
N PRO A 800 -18.70 11.76 37.53
CA PRO A 800 -17.74 10.65 37.60
C PRO A 800 -17.59 9.85 36.29
N LYS A 801 -18.68 9.67 35.53
CA LYS A 801 -18.66 8.95 34.25
C LYS A 801 -17.85 9.65 33.19
N ILE A 802 -17.93 10.98 33.12
CA ILE A 802 -17.18 11.80 32.16
C ILE A 802 -15.74 11.94 32.65
N HIS A 803 -15.58 12.32 33.95
CA HIS A 803 -14.27 12.58 34.55
C HIS A 803 -13.32 11.38 34.42
N ARG A 804 -13.76 10.15 34.68
CA ARG A 804 -12.93 8.95 34.56
C ARG A 804 -12.34 8.76 33.16
N VAL A 805 -13.12 8.98 32.10
CA VAL A 805 -12.64 8.82 30.73
C VAL A 805 -11.64 9.93 30.38
N LEU A 806 -11.93 11.17 30.82
CA LEU A 806 -11.05 12.31 30.57
C LEU A 806 -9.72 12.18 31.33
N ASP A 807 -9.76 11.73 32.59
CA ASP A 807 -8.57 11.48 33.40
C ASP A 807 -7.70 10.37 32.79
N THR A 808 -8.32 9.33 32.24
CA THR A 808 -7.58 8.28 31.49
C THR A 808 -6.90 8.86 30.23
N LEU A 809 -7.59 9.72 29.48
CA LEU A 809 -7.00 10.40 28.32
C LEU A 809 -5.84 11.33 28.72
N LEU A 810 -5.97 12.02 29.85
CA LEU A 810 -4.89 12.85 30.40
C LEU A 810 -3.68 12.00 30.82
N SER A 811 -3.90 10.85 31.46
CA SER A 811 -2.85 9.95 31.94
C SER A 811 -2.00 9.33 30.81
N VAL A 812 -2.53 9.21 29.60
CA VAL A 812 -1.78 8.78 28.41
C VAL A 812 -1.09 9.92 27.67
N GLY A 813 -1.03 11.14 28.26
CA GLY A 813 -0.32 12.28 27.70
C GLY A 813 -1.07 13.03 26.59
N LEU A 814 -2.40 12.94 26.52
CA LEU A 814 -3.25 13.58 25.51
C LEU A 814 -3.93 14.86 26.03
N GLY A 815 -3.42 15.47 27.10
CA GLY A 815 -4.02 16.67 27.73
C GLY A 815 -4.24 17.83 26.76
N TYR A 816 -3.34 18.02 25.81
CA TYR A 816 -3.35 19.14 24.84
C TYR A 816 -4.38 18.97 23.72
N ILE A 817 -4.92 17.79 23.48
CA ILE A 817 -5.86 17.51 22.40
C ILE A 817 -7.24 18.05 22.76
N LYS A 818 -7.93 18.68 21.78
CA LYS A 818 -9.31 19.10 21.96
C LYS A 818 -10.28 17.92 21.87
N LEU A 819 -11.33 17.92 22.70
CA LEU A 819 -12.35 16.85 22.68
C LEU A 819 -13.00 16.66 21.30
N GLY A 820 -13.24 17.75 20.58
CA GLY A 820 -13.85 17.77 19.25
C GLY A 820 -12.85 17.74 18.10
N GLN A 821 -11.55 17.54 18.34
CA GLN A 821 -10.53 17.55 17.26
C GLN A 821 -10.85 16.49 16.21
N PRO A 822 -10.94 16.84 14.91
CA PRO A 822 -11.22 15.88 13.86
C PRO A 822 -10.19 14.74 13.81
N SER A 823 -10.65 13.51 13.61
CA SER A 823 -9.75 12.35 13.52
C SER A 823 -8.74 12.44 12.36
N THR A 824 -9.04 13.23 11.34
CA THR A 824 -8.17 13.46 10.17
C THR A 824 -6.96 14.34 10.47
N THR A 825 -7.01 15.12 11.57
CA THR A 825 -5.90 15.99 12.02
C THR A 825 -5.02 15.32 13.08
N LEU A 826 -5.41 14.16 13.60
CA LEU A 826 -4.64 13.42 14.60
C LEU A 826 -3.48 12.68 13.94
N SER A 827 -2.33 12.65 14.62
CA SER A 827 -1.23 11.77 14.26
C SER A 827 -1.57 10.30 14.53
N GLY A 828 -0.82 9.37 13.93
CA GLY A 828 -0.99 7.93 14.17
C GLY A 828 -0.84 7.56 15.65
N GLY A 829 0.18 8.13 16.31
CA GLY A 829 0.43 7.90 17.74
C GLY A 829 -0.66 8.48 18.65
N GLU A 830 -1.22 9.65 18.31
CA GLU A 830 -2.36 10.23 19.06
C GLU A 830 -3.60 9.34 18.94
N ALA A 831 -3.92 8.88 17.73
CA ALA A 831 -5.04 7.98 17.49
C ALA A 831 -4.88 6.68 18.29
N GLN A 832 -3.69 6.11 18.32
CA GLN A 832 -3.38 4.89 19.05
C GLN A 832 -3.53 5.09 20.57
N ARG A 833 -3.03 6.20 21.13
CA ARG A 833 -3.20 6.55 22.54
C ARG A 833 -4.67 6.77 22.94
N ILE A 834 -5.50 7.34 22.04
CA ILE A 834 -6.94 7.46 22.26
C ILE A 834 -7.60 6.07 22.34
N LYS A 835 -7.21 5.13 21.44
CA LYS A 835 -7.69 3.74 21.49
C LYS A 835 -7.30 3.07 22.81
N LEU A 836 -6.04 3.22 23.21
CA LEU A 836 -5.52 2.68 24.46
C LEU A 836 -6.28 3.23 25.67
N ALA A 837 -6.48 4.56 25.76
CA ALA A 837 -7.23 5.20 26.82
C ALA A 837 -8.69 4.72 26.88
N THR A 838 -9.32 4.48 25.71
CA THR A 838 -10.67 3.96 25.65
C THR A 838 -10.78 2.57 26.27
N GLU A 839 -9.81 1.70 26.03
CA GLU A 839 -9.80 0.37 26.62
C GLU A 839 -9.47 0.40 28.13
N LEU A 840 -8.54 1.24 28.55
CA LEU A 840 -8.20 1.46 29.96
C LEU A 840 -9.38 2.02 30.80
N SER A 841 -10.24 2.81 30.16
CA SER A 841 -11.43 3.35 30.88
C SER A 841 -12.49 2.29 31.19
N LYS A 842 -12.40 1.08 30.57
CA LYS A 842 -13.29 -0.07 30.84
C LYS A 842 -12.76 -0.89 32.02
N LYS A 843 -13.64 -1.64 32.69
CA LYS A 843 -13.19 -2.59 33.70
C LYS A 843 -12.46 -3.76 33.07
N GLY A 844 -11.22 -4.00 33.44
CA GLY A 844 -10.43 -5.14 33.05
C GLY A 844 -10.91 -6.45 33.70
N THR A 845 -10.69 -7.57 33.00
CA THR A 845 -10.97 -8.93 33.51
C THR A 845 -9.72 -9.59 34.11
N GLY A 846 -8.54 -9.05 33.76
CA GLY A 846 -7.24 -9.61 34.15
C GLY A 846 -6.76 -10.76 33.25
N ASN A 847 -7.54 -11.16 32.23
CA ASN A 847 -7.18 -12.19 31.26
C ASN A 847 -7.23 -11.68 29.80
N THR A 848 -7.06 -10.38 29.63
CA THR A 848 -7.07 -9.75 28.30
C THR A 848 -5.65 -9.74 27.71
N ILE A 849 -5.52 -10.04 26.42
CA ILE A 849 -4.29 -9.78 25.65
C ILE A 849 -4.46 -8.52 24.82
N TYR A 850 -3.58 -7.56 25.05
CA TYR A 850 -3.46 -6.34 24.26
C TYR A 850 -2.33 -6.51 23.25
N ILE A 851 -2.60 -6.27 21.97
CA ILE A 851 -1.63 -6.31 20.87
C ILE A 851 -1.46 -4.88 20.35
N LEU A 852 -0.26 -4.32 20.52
CA LEU A 852 0.06 -2.96 20.09
C LEU A 852 1.11 -3.00 18.98
N ASP A 853 0.89 -2.20 17.94
CA ASP A 853 1.79 -2.09 16.78
C ASP A 853 2.52 -0.75 16.84
N GLU A 854 3.83 -0.81 17.13
CA GLU A 854 4.76 0.33 17.21
C GLU A 854 4.19 1.53 18.02
N PRO A 855 3.81 1.35 19.29
CA PRO A 855 3.14 2.41 20.05
C PRO A 855 4.04 3.59 20.42
N SER A 856 5.36 3.50 20.20
CA SER A 856 6.31 4.60 20.36
C SER A 856 6.37 5.58 19.20
N THR A 857 5.67 5.28 18.11
CA THR A 857 5.69 6.08 16.89
C THR A 857 5.32 7.54 17.14
N GLY A 858 6.18 8.47 16.74
CA GLY A 858 5.98 9.93 16.91
C GLY A 858 6.02 10.40 18.36
N LEU A 859 6.61 9.64 19.26
CA LEU A 859 6.71 9.98 20.67
C LEU A 859 8.11 10.46 21.07
N HIS A 860 8.15 11.57 21.77
CA HIS A 860 9.33 12.02 22.48
C HIS A 860 9.67 11.09 23.67
N PHE A 861 10.91 11.07 24.13
CA PHE A 861 11.37 10.24 25.27
C PHE A 861 10.46 10.34 26.49
N GLU A 862 9.98 11.52 26.87
CA GLU A 862 9.07 11.71 27.99
C GLU A 862 7.69 11.10 27.72
N ASP A 863 7.18 11.20 26.50
CA ASP A 863 5.91 10.57 26.11
C ASP A 863 6.03 9.03 26.16
N ILE A 864 7.20 8.47 25.78
CA ILE A 864 7.49 7.02 25.89
C ILE A 864 7.49 6.61 27.37
N ARG A 865 8.09 7.39 28.27
CA ARG A 865 8.06 7.13 29.71
C ARG A 865 6.62 7.07 30.23
N MET A 866 5.77 8.01 29.83
CA MET A 866 4.33 8.02 30.20
C MET A 866 3.60 6.81 29.64
N LEU A 867 3.85 6.45 28.38
CA LEU A 867 3.28 5.25 27.77
C LEU A 867 3.66 3.97 28.53
N LEU A 868 4.92 3.83 28.91
CA LEU A 868 5.40 2.67 29.68
C LEU A 868 4.72 2.55 31.05
N LEU A 869 4.43 3.65 31.75
CA LEU A 869 3.65 3.63 32.98
C LEU A 869 2.26 3.03 32.76
N VAL A 870 1.62 3.39 31.65
CA VAL A 870 0.30 2.88 31.28
C VAL A 870 0.34 1.40 30.93
N LEU A 871 1.31 0.97 30.12
CA LEU A 871 1.47 -0.45 29.74
C LEU A 871 1.78 -1.32 30.97
N ASN A 872 2.64 -0.84 31.86
CA ASN A 872 2.94 -1.54 33.11
C ASN A 872 1.71 -1.69 34.02
N ARG A 873 0.87 -0.66 34.11
CA ARG A 873 -0.39 -0.72 34.87
C ARG A 873 -1.32 -1.80 34.30
N LEU A 874 -1.46 -1.93 33.00
CA LEU A 874 -2.24 -3.01 32.37
C LEU A 874 -1.74 -4.40 32.79
N VAL A 875 -0.41 -4.59 32.80
CA VAL A 875 0.19 -5.86 33.19
C VAL A 875 -0.01 -6.13 34.69
N GLU A 876 0.09 -5.12 35.57
CA GLU A 876 -0.17 -5.22 37.01
C GLU A 876 -1.61 -5.60 37.32
N GLU A 877 -2.56 -5.24 36.46
CA GLU A 877 -3.96 -5.66 36.52
C GLU A 877 -4.17 -7.12 36.07
N GLY A 878 -3.10 -7.87 35.75
CA GLY A 878 -3.10 -9.28 35.33
C GLY A 878 -3.16 -9.52 33.84
N ASN A 879 -3.29 -8.48 33.02
CA ASN A 879 -3.40 -8.59 31.56
C ASN A 879 -2.04 -8.92 30.92
N THR A 880 -2.08 -9.38 29.69
CA THR A 880 -0.88 -9.60 28.85
C THR A 880 -0.77 -8.47 27.83
N VAL A 881 0.39 -7.86 27.72
CA VAL A 881 0.66 -6.80 26.76
C VAL A 881 1.73 -7.28 25.79
N LEU A 882 1.35 -7.41 24.52
CA LEU A 882 2.22 -7.80 23.41
C LEU A 882 2.47 -6.58 22.53
N VAL A 883 3.72 -6.17 22.40
CA VAL A 883 4.10 -4.96 21.67
C VAL A 883 5.04 -5.33 20.53
N ILE A 884 4.72 -4.93 19.31
CA ILE A 884 5.68 -4.95 18.19
C ILE A 884 6.45 -3.64 18.28
N GLU A 885 7.78 -3.69 18.44
CA GLU A 885 8.59 -2.50 18.69
C GLU A 885 10.02 -2.56 18.16
N HIS A 886 10.52 -1.38 17.81
CA HIS A 886 11.91 -1.14 17.42
C HIS A 886 12.64 -0.20 18.39
N ASN A 887 11.88 0.57 19.18
CA ASN A 887 12.42 1.52 20.15
C ASN A 887 13.07 0.80 21.33
N LEU A 888 14.37 1.02 21.51
CA LEU A 888 15.16 0.32 22.54
C LEU A 888 14.75 0.71 23.98
N ASP A 889 14.18 1.90 24.18
CA ASP A 889 13.67 2.33 25.48
C ASP A 889 12.50 1.46 25.96
N ILE A 890 11.65 0.99 25.04
CA ILE A 890 10.58 0.03 25.36
C ILE A 890 11.13 -1.39 25.46
N VAL A 891 12.00 -1.78 24.55
CA VAL A 891 12.59 -3.13 24.53
C VAL A 891 13.37 -3.42 25.80
N LYS A 892 14.18 -2.47 26.31
CA LYS A 892 14.94 -2.65 27.56
C LYS A 892 14.08 -2.79 28.82
N VAL A 893 12.82 -2.32 28.78
CA VAL A 893 11.87 -2.40 29.91
C VAL A 893 11.02 -3.67 29.86
N ALA A 894 10.91 -4.33 28.71
CA ALA A 894 10.07 -5.52 28.51
C ALA A 894 10.45 -6.68 29.44
N ASP A 895 9.46 -7.45 29.90
CA ASP A 895 9.69 -8.67 30.71
C ASP A 895 10.20 -9.82 29.84
N TYR A 896 9.75 -9.86 28.56
CA TYR A 896 10.10 -10.92 27.61
C TYR A 896 10.26 -10.34 26.20
N ILE A 897 11.25 -10.84 25.46
CA ILE A 897 11.53 -10.42 24.08
C ILE A 897 11.44 -11.65 23.17
N VAL A 898 10.87 -11.47 21.99
CA VAL A 898 10.93 -12.42 20.87
C VAL A 898 11.51 -11.67 19.68
N ASP A 899 12.70 -12.05 19.24
CA ASP A 899 13.42 -11.37 18.15
C ASP A 899 13.37 -12.18 16.86
N LEU A 900 12.89 -11.55 15.77
CA LEU A 900 12.77 -12.14 14.45
C LEU A 900 13.85 -11.59 13.51
N GLY A 901 14.40 -12.45 12.67
CA GLY A 901 15.42 -12.01 11.71
C GLY A 901 15.99 -13.17 10.91
N LEU A 902 17.27 -13.12 10.52
CA LEU A 902 18.29 -12.07 10.75
C LEU A 902 18.00 -10.81 9.90
N GLU A 903 17.56 -11.00 8.66
CA GLU A 903 17.30 -9.97 7.65
C GLU A 903 15.80 -9.80 7.39
N GLY A 904 15.44 -8.90 6.47
CA GLY A 904 14.10 -8.77 5.92
C GLY A 904 13.82 -9.74 4.76
N GLY A 905 12.56 -9.89 4.36
CA GLY A 905 12.14 -10.70 3.22
C GLY A 905 12.53 -12.17 3.34
N LYS A 906 13.12 -12.75 2.28
CA LYS A 906 13.55 -14.17 2.23
C LYS A 906 14.63 -14.52 3.27
N GLY A 907 15.43 -13.54 3.69
CA GLY A 907 16.46 -13.69 4.73
C GLY A 907 15.92 -13.68 6.15
N GLY A 908 14.65 -13.34 6.34
CA GLY A 908 13.95 -13.30 7.63
C GLY A 908 13.10 -14.54 7.92
N GLY A 909 12.07 -14.34 8.71
CA GLY A 909 11.03 -15.32 8.97
C GLY A 909 11.41 -16.41 9.97
N GLN A 910 12.39 -16.16 10.83
CA GLN A 910 12.82 -17.09 11.89
C GLN A 910 12.88 -16.36 13.23
N ILE A 911 12.57 -17.04 14.33
CA ILE A 911 12.85 -16.53 15.68
C ILE A 911 14.32 -16.81 15.99
N LEU A 912 15.05 -15.73 16.22
CA LEU A 912 16.48 -15.78 16.57
C LEU A 912 16.68 -15.95 18.08
N PHE A 913 15.77 -15.36 18.87
CA PHE A 913 15.84 -15.36 20.32
C PHE A 913 14.44 -15.26 20.94
N SER A 914 14.28 -15.90 22.08
CA SER A 914 13.14 -15.76 22.99
C SER A 914 13.61 -15.82 24.45
N GLY A 915 13.37 -14.77 25.23
CA GLY A 915 13.83 -14.70 26.61
C GLY A 915 13.78 -13.30 27.20
N THR A 916 14.47 -13.06 28.32
CA THR A 916 14.55 -11.73 28.95
C THR A 916 15.60 -10.86 28.23
N PRO A 917 15.51 -9.51 28.35
CA PRO A 917 16.52 -8.61 27.81
C PRO A 917 17.94 -8.98 28.23
N GLU A 918 18.16 -9.31 29.50
CA GLU A 918 19.48 -9.69 30.04
C GLU A 918 20.02 -10.99 29.44
N GLN A 919 19.15 -11.92 29.06
CA GLN A 919 19.56 -13.14 28.37
C GLN A 919 19.96 -12.84 26.92
N MET A 920 19.28 -11.87 26.29
CA MET A 920 19.60 -11.43 24.93
C MET A 920 21.02 -10.81 24.84
N LEU A 921 21.47 -10.08 25.86
CA LEU A 921 22.82 -9.50 25.90
C LEU A 921 23.94 -10.54 25.83
N LYS A 922 23.65 -11.80 26.16
CA LYS A 922 24.62 -12.91 26.10
C LYS A 922 24.77 -13.49 24.69
N LEU A 923 23.94 -13.10 23.74
CA LEU A 923 24.06 -13.52 22.34
C LEU A 923 25.28 -12.84 21.68
N ALA A 924 25.89 -13.56 20.74
CA ALA A 924 26.89 -12.97 19.87
C ALA A 924 26.26 -11.91 18.96
N ASP A 925 26.91 -10.78 18.76
CA ASP A 925 26.41 -9.65 17.98
C ASP A 925 25.99 -10.02 16.55
N ALA A 926 26.61 -11.03 15.95
CA ALA A 926 26.29 -11.54 14.63
C ALA A 926 24.96 -12.33 14.57
N LYS A 927 24.37 -12.70 15.72
CA LYS A 927 23.15 -13.51 15.78
C LYS A 927 21.87 -12.70 15.90
N SER A 928 21.94 -11.44 16.30
CA SER A 928 20.80 -10.55 16.43
C SER A 928 21.23 -9.10 16.34
N HIS A 929 20.64 -8.38 15.39
CA HIS A 929 20.85 -6.93 15.29
C HIS A 929 20.27 -6.20 16.50
N THR A 930 19.06 -6.56 16.93
CA THR A 930 18.43 -5.99 18.13
C THR A 930 19.29 -6.20 19.35
N GLY A 931 19.87 -7.41 19.54
CA GLY A 931 20.75 -7.72 20.66
C GLY A 931 22.00 -6.86 20.70
N LYS A 932 22.60 -6.58 19.53
CA LYS A 932 23.77 -5.71 19.40
C LYS A 932 23.47 -4.29 19.93
N TYR A 933 22.40 -3.67 19.43
CA TYR A 933 22.05 -2.30 19.82
C TYR A 933 21.51 -2.22 21.25
N LEU A 934 20.76 -3.23 21.73
CA LEU A 934 20.30 -3.31 23.11
C LEU A 934 21.47 -3.39 24.09
N LYS A 935 22.58 -4.06 23.72
CA LYS A 935 23.78 -4.13 24.54
C LYS A 935 24.43 -2.75 24.73
N ILE A 936 24.44 -1.92 23.68
CA ILE A 936 24.92 -0.55 23.76
C ILE A 936 24.02 0.27 24.66
N GLU A 937 22.71 0.18 24.49
CA GLU A 937 21.72 0.97 25.24
C GLU A 937 21.67 0.59 26.72
N MET A 938 21.82 -0.67 27.08
CA MET A 938 21.78 -1.11 28.47
C MET A 938 23.12 -0.92 29.23
N ASN A 939 24.24 -0.73 28.53
CA ASN A 939 25.55 -0.47 29.14
C ASN A 939 25.84 1.04 29.30
N LEU A 940 24.97 1.92 28.84
CA LEU A 940 24.97 3.35 29.11
C LEU A 940 24.23 3.64 30.43
#